data_f0d7e509d0bad04c6f8ceb23a3ea9bd3
#
_entry.id   f0d7e509d0bad04c6f8ceb23a3ea9bd3
#
_cell.length_a   1.000
_cell.length_b   1.000
_cell.length_c   1.000
_cell.angle_alpha   90.00
_cell.angle_beta   90.00
_cell.angle_gamma   90.00
#
_symmetry.space_group_name_H-M   'P 1'
#
loop_
_entity.id
_entity.type
_entity.pdbx_description
1 polymer ?
#
loop_
_entity_poly.entity_id
_entity_poly.type
_entity_poly.pdbx_seq_one_letter_code
_entity_poly.pdbx_strand_id
1 'polypeptide(L)'
;MTRFACAGLYSFYLLEIFMYQSFVYIEARIQLPPVDSVFREDEKTHRISVDSDVLKKVLILSRALGCTVPDLSDIEHITGNIIKPETEKNFTGYSIKIAESGSMNILFHSRQKSVCIEEVRIEEDAGRLTHANGIARMDFSCAGYPSMRIKTAPSFELGEEVQIFLEELRRLSQYLHLTAEGAGDSAIRCNAYVALASYPGKPDYYVKLRNLNSFNFARKAVNEELTRQENMLSCGEEVPAQSRIWNEHKSCTEFYQERTDSPARFEKINPCQTFNIEKASQNIELEENVELPEARRQRLKKQYGVSRLRAEFLCDYKDRADFFENTVALGAKPLNAAHWMASELTRLLNKKGILVSQSRMKPENFAFIIKKLDRGEMHSATAKTLLRATFETGTNPEKLIKTLNISEIATEKELLPYVKKVISENAELCKTLKSGEMPPLEFLTGLVMKETKGKAVPQIVKALIKQELNISVIYMITTGGAISAVRHADGTITSGDSSALKEIAGIVAPDIPVQIISAGQYLSEELEPANWAELISEVASRINAGTANGIVITHGTYTLSYTAALLFWLFSDAGVPVVLTASSSLPSESSEAADNLRLAIKTAVEQKNGVYVTFGGKILSPLNLHFDRPGSFCNWNLKEQLYTDTGPIAMQFSGIGELDKEVITRLLVEASGKMFMCRLYPGFRSDLYKSIIAYSKVHSIFLEMYGIGSGNMKNSDFSLKPLLLSGNSKGIRFYCTSQQKINLDFSQYVTALNVWREGAVPMGYLTTESAVALYFACAIAADNEVEFDELMETYASLYSN
;
A
#
# COMPACT_ATOMS: atom_id res chain seq x y z
N MET A 1 18.71 53.70 -40.35
CA MET A 1 17.27 53.75 -40.00
C MET A 1 16.62 52.45 -40.47
N THR A 2 16.56 51.43 -39.66
CA THR A 2 15.66 50.24 -39.79
C THR A 2 16.09 49.21 -38.73
N ARG A 3 15.87 49.56 -37.46
CA ARG A 3 16.00 48.64 -36.29
C ARG A 3 15.10 49.10 -35.16
N PHE A 4 13.83 49.31 -35.39
CA PHE A 4 12.83 49.60 -34.34
C PHE A 4 11.40 49.24 -34.78
N ALA A 5 11.18 48.08 -35.34
CA ALA A 5 9.80 47.63 -35.67
C ALA A 5 9.48 46.17 -35.33
N CYS A 6 10.31 45.48 -34.50
CA CYS A 6 10.01 44.11 -34.06
C CYS A 6 9.85 43.94 -32.52
N ALA A 7 9.88 45.03 -31.77
CA ALA A 7 9.72 44.92 -30.29
C ALA A 7 8.28 45.08 -29.80
N GLY A 8 7.34 45.37 -30.69
CA GLY A 8 5.92 45.64 -30.35
C GLY A 8 4.97 44.45 -30.52
N LEU A 9 5.41 43.34 -31.11
CA LEU A 9 4.56 42.17 -31.34
C LEU A 9 4.87 40.97 -30.40
N TYR A 10 5.95 41.05 -29.62
CA TYR A 10 6.31 40.02 -28.62
C TYR A 10 5.71 40.29 -27.24
N SER A 11 5.05 41.43 -27.03
CA SER A 11 4.46 41.80 -25.73
C SER A 11 3.01 41.38 -25.55
N PHE A 12 2.33 40.79 -26.56
CA PHE A 12 0.92 40.37 -26.46
C PHE A 12 0.71 38.86 -26.39
N TYR A 13 1.78 38.02 -26.42
CA TYR A 13 1.68 36.58 -26.28
C TYR A 13 2.21 36.03 -24.92
N LEU A 14 2.49 36.91 -23.98
CA LEU A 14 3.05 36.57 -22.67
C LEU A 14 2.08 36.85 -21.52
N LEU A 15 0.79 36.58 -21.68
CA LEU A 15 -0.17 36.57 -20.58
C LEU A 15 -1.40 35.84 -21.06
N GLU A 16 -1.44 34.55 -20.73
CA GLU A 16 -2.64 33.81 -20.31
C GLU A 16 -2.27 32.35 -20.09
N ILE A 17 -1.42 32.10 -19.07
CA ILE A 17 -1.48 30.79 -18.40
C ILE A 17 -2.75 30.89 -17.56
N PHE A 18 -3.90 30.58 -18.15
CA PHE A 18 -5.13 30.34 -17.39
C PHE A 18 -4.89 29.17 -16.47
N MET A 19 -4.58 29.44 -15.21
CA MET A 19 -4.67 28.40 -14.17
C MET A 19 -6.15 28.23 -13.88
N TYR A 20 -6.70 27.08 -14.32
CA TYR A 20 -8.04 26.68 -13.91
C TYR A 20 -7.96 26.10 -12.50
N GLN A 21 -8.86 26.53 -11.62
CA GLN A 21 -9.08 25.96 -10.32
C GLN A 21 -10.26 25.01 -10.40
N SER A 22 -10.10 23.81 -9.85
CA SER A 22 -11.16 22.81 -9.77
C SER A 22 -12.08 23.08 -8.58
N PHE A 23 -13.37 22.87 -8.83
CA PHE A 23 -14.44 22.95 -7.83
C PHE A 23 -15.24 21.67 -7.91
N VAL A 24 -15.00 20.77 -6.97
CA VAL A 24 -15.71 19.50 -6.92
C VAL A 24 -16.40 19.37 -5.58
N TYR A 25 -17.71 19.04 -5.62
CA TYR A 25 -18.47 18.65 -4.46
C TYR A 25 -19.24 17.35 -4.72
N ILE A 26 -19.65 16.68 -3.68
CA ILE A 26 -20.42 15.44 -3.78
C ILE A 26 -21.71 15.51 -2.98
N GLU A 27 -22.68 14.76 -3.45
CA GLU A 27 -23.86 14.35 -2.71
C GLU A 27 -23.77 12.85 -2.45
N ALA A 28 -23.38 12.48 -1.22
CA ALA A 28 -23.36 11.09 -0.79
C ALA A 28 -24.69 10.74 -0.13
N ARG A 29 -25.18 9.52 -0.40
CA ARG A 29 -26.38 8.95 0.23
C ARG A 29 -26.03 7.67 0.94
N ILE A 30 -26.24 7.64 2.24
CA ILE A 30 -26.09 6.45 3.09
C ILE A 30 -27.48 5.83 3.25
N GLN A 31 -27.61 4.59 2.81
CA GLN A 31 -28.83 3.84 3.03
C GLN A 31 -28.87 3.31 4.45
N LEU A 32 -29.92 3.67 5.18
CA LEU A 32 -30.16 3.19 6.53
C LEU A 32 -30.96 1.88 6.49
N PRO A 33 -30.97 1.10 7.58
CA PRO A 33 -31.83 -0.06 7.70
C PRO A 33 -33.31 0.29 7.51
N PRO A 34 -34.11 -0.61 6.93
CA PRO A 34 -35.53 -0.36 6.68
C PRO A 34 -36.31 -0.14 7.98
N VAL A 35 -37.27 0.75 7.91
CA VAL A 35 -38.28 1.00 8.95
C VAL A 35 -39.68 0.93 8.31
N ASP A 36 -40.72 0.79 9.13
CA ASP A 36 -42.10 0.71 8.61
C ASP A 36 -42.50 1.96 7.83
N SER A 37 -42.11 3.12 8.28
CA SER A 37 -42.32 4.41 7.63
C SER A 37 -41.33 5.43 8.14
N VAL A 38 -40.65 6.12 7.23
CA VAL A 38 -39.67 7.18 7.55
C VAL A 38 -40.36 8.43 8.05
N PHE A 39 -41.41 8.81 7.35
CA PHE A 39 -42.25 9.97 7.67
C PHE A 39 -43.68 9.52 7.92
N ARG A 40 -44.26 9.95 9.05
CA ARG A 40 -45.65 9.65 9.41
C ARG A 40 -46.43 10.97 9.48
N GLU A 41 -47.47 11.07 8.70
CA GLU A 41 -48.40 12.18 8.76
C GLU A 41 -49.55 11.83 9.72
N ASP A 42 -49.83 12.69 10.70
CA ASP A 42 -50.99 12.57 11.58
C ASP A 42 -52.24 13.01 10.81
N GLU A 43 -53.17 12.10 10.63
CA GLU A 43 -54.42 12.34 9.85
C GLU A 43 -55.29 13.49 10.37
N LYS A 44 -55.17 13.84 11.66
CA LYS A 44 -55.98 14.89 12.29
C LYS A 44 -55.29 16.25 12.27
N THR A 45 -54.00 16.27 12.45
CA THR A 45 -53.22 17.51 12.59
C THR A 45 -52.42 17.83 11.34
N HIS A 46 -52.34 16.91 10.37
CA HIS A 46 -51.51 16.98 9.18
C HIS A 46 -50.00 17.25 9.49
N ARG A 47 -49.57 16.92 10.73
CA ARG A 47 -48.17 17.08 11.13
C ARG A 47 -47.35 15.89 10.72
N ILE A 48 -46.19 16.16 10.15
CA ILE A 48 -45.22 15.14 9.75
C ILE A 48 -44.28 14.91 10.92
N SER A 49 -44.11 13.64 11.31
CA SER A 49 -43.12 13.16 12.25
C SER A 49 -42.11 12.25 11.57
N VAL A 50 -40.89 12.18 12.08
CA VAL A 50 -39.79 11.32 11.61
C VAL A 50 -39.66 10.14 12.56
N ASP A 51 -39.36 8.96 12.00
CA ASP A 51 -39.06 7.78 12.81
C ASP A 51 -37.87 8.06 13.76
N SER A 52 -38.04 7.66 15.03
CA SER A 52 -37.05 7.97 16.09
C SER A 52 -35.68 7.33 15.88
N ASP A 53 -35.63 6.10 15.32
CA ASP A 53 -34.35 5.40 15.07
C ASP A 53 -33.61 6.01 13.89
N VAL A 54 -34.37 6.45 12.86
CA VAL A 54 -33.81 7.19 11.73
C VAL A 54 -33.23 8.51 12.20
N LEU A 55 -34.00 9.28 12.99
CA LEU A 55 -33.54 10.57 13.54
C LEU A 55 -32.29 10.38 14.42
N LYS A 56 -32.29 9.38 15.31
CA LYS A 56 -31.14 9.03 16.15
C LYS A 56 -29.88 8.81 15.33
N LYS A 57 -29.94 7.98 14.29
CA LYS A 57 -28.79 7.69 13.43
C LYS A 57 -28.24 8.92 12.72
N VAL A 58 -29.12 9.79 12.25
CA VAL A 58 -28.69 11.03 11.57
C VAL A 58 -28.07 12.00 12.56
N LEU A 59 -28.60 12.14 13.78
CA LEU A 59 -28.01 12.99 14.83
C LEU A 59 -26.63 12.48 15.28
N ILE A 60 -26.46 11.15 15.41
CA ILE A 60 -25.16 10.55 15.75
C ILE A 60 -24.11 10.90 14.68
N LEU A 61 -24.45 10.73 13.39
CA LEU A 61 -23.54 11.10 12.31
C LEU A 61 -23.26 12.60 12.28
N SER A 62 -24.29 13.43 12.40
CA SER A 62 -24.16 14.89 12.39
C SER A 62 -23.23 15.36 13.50
N ARG A 63 -23.33 14.78 14.71
CA ARG A 63 -22.41 15.04 15.83
C ARG A 63 -20.98 14.60 15.52
N ALA A 64 -20.80 13.41 14.94
CA ALA A 64 -19.48 12.92 14.55
C ALA A 64 -18.79 13.77 13.47
N LEU A 65 -19.60 14.40 12.61
CA LEU A 65 -19.14 15.37 11.59
C LEU A 65 -19.00 16.80 12.13
N GLY A 66 -19.29 17.03 13.41
CA GLY A 66 -19.23 18.37 14.01
C GLY A 66 -20.26 19.35 13.44
N CYS A 67 -21.37 18.86 12.89
CA CYS A 67 -22.39 19.68 12.30
C CYS A 67 -23.22 20.42 13.37
N THR A 68 -23.70 21.61 13.02
CA THR A 68 -24.69 22.34 13.80
C THR A 68 -26.08 21.80 13.48
N VAL A 69 -26.86 21.49 14.53
CA VAL A 69 -28.26 21.03 14.40
C VAL A 69 -29.19 22.20 14.72
N PRO A 70 -30.02 22.68 13.78
CA PRO A 70 -30.98 23.76 14.04
C PRO A 70 -32.17 23.23 14.86
N ASP A 71 -32.79 24.08 15.63
CA ASP A 71 -33.97 23.72 16.44
C ASP A 71 -35.21 23.39 15.56
N LEU A 72 -35.33 24.11 14.46
CA LEU A 72 -36.42 23.99 13.50
C LEU A 72 -35.91 23.84 12.07
N SER A 73 -36.54 23.01 11.28
CA SER A 73 -36.26 22.83 9.87
C SER A 73 -37.53 22.76 9.03
N ASP A 74 -37.47 23.33 7.82
CA ASP A 74 -38.59 23.23 6.85
C ASP A 74 -38.70 21.80 6.32
N ILE A 75 -39.91 21.32 6.17
CA ILE A 75 -40.22 20.06 5.51
C ILE A 75 -40.42 20.38 4.02
N GLU A 76 -39.74 19.69 3.17
CA GLU A 76 -39.77 19.91 1.72
C GLU A 76 -40.21 18.64 0.99
N HIS A 77 -40.90 18.80 -0.12
CA HIS A 77 -41.18 17.71 -1.05
C HIS A 77 -40.03 17.54 -2.05
N ILE A 78 -39.64 16.30 -2.29
CA ILE A 78 -38.73 15.95 -3.40
C ILE A 78 -39.63 15.59 -4.60
N THR A 79 -39.74 16.46 -5.58
CA THR A 79 -40.37 16.13 -6.86
C THR A 79 -39.31 15.53 -7.80
N GLY A 80 -39.32 14.22 -7.97
CA GLY A 80 -38.53 13.53 -8.98
C GLY A 80 -39.38 13.22 -10.20
N ASN A 81 -39.02 13.68 -11.41
CA ASN A 81 -39.61 13.26 -12.66
C ASN A 81 -39.29 11.78 -12.91
N ILE A 82 -40.06 10.87 -12.30
CA ILE A 82 -40.08 9.47 -12.70
C ILE A 82 -41.27 9.35 -13.65
N ILE A 83 -40.99 9.49 -14.95
CA ILE A 83 -41.97 9.20 -15.98
C ILE A 83 -42.17 7.69 -16.02
N LYS A 84 -43.22 7.17 -15.37
CA LYS A 84 -43.79 5.88 -15.72
C LYS A 84 -44.69 6.06 -16.92
N PRO A 85 -44.49 5.29 -18.02
CA PRO A 85 -45.36 5.40 -19.20
C PRO A 85 -46.84 5.05 -18.94
N GLU A 86 -47.18 4.43 -17.81
CA GLU A 86 -48.51 3.86 -17.59
C GLU A 86 -49.24 4.29 -16.29
N THR A 87 -48.60 5.04 -15.43
CA THR A 87 -49.26 5.62 -14.25
C THR A 87 -48.62 6.97 -13.91
N GLU A 88 -49.40 8.05 -14.06
CA GLU A 88 -49.05 9.44 -13.68
C GLU A 88 -48.93 9.64 -12.15
N LYS A 89 -48.34 8.72 -11.43
CA LYS A 89 -47.97 8.93 -10.01
C LYS A 89 -46.54 9.43 -9.92
N ASN A 90 -46.41 10.74 -9.77
CA ASN A 90 -45.18 11.36 -9.29
C ASN A 90 -44.89 10.80 -7.88
N PHE A 91 -43.74 10.18 -7.69
CA PHE A 91 -43.31 9.80 -6.34
C PHE A 91 -42.90 11.10 -5.63
N THR A 92 -43.66 11.50 -4.64
CA THR A 92 -43.36 12.65 -3.78
C THR A 92 -42.87 12.07 -2.44
N GLY A 93 -41.57 12.14 -2.20
CA GLY A 93 -40.99 11.85 -0.88
C GLY A 93 -40.79 13.14 -0.09
N TYR A 94 -40.72 13.02 1.21
CA TYR A 94 -40.33 14.13 2.08
C TYR A 94 -38.80 14.21 2.23
N SER A 95 -38.30 15.42 2.45
CA SER A 95 -36.92 15.72 2.79
C SER A 95 -36.85 16.74 3.92
N ILE A 96 -36.06 16.47 4.92
CA ILE A 96 -35.84 17.39 6.06
C ILE A 96 -34.36 17.59 6.27
N LYS A 97 -33.89 18.83 6.32
CA LYS A 97 -32.52 19.17 6.71
C LYS A 97 -32.38 19.05 8.23
N ILE A 98 -31.50 18.16 8.69
CA ILE A 98 -31.30 17.90 10.12
C ILE A 98 -30.08 18.65 10.66
N ALA A 99 -29.04 18.83 9.84
CA ALA A 99 -27.82 19.49 10.31
C ALA A 99 -27.10 20.21 9.15
N GLU A 100 -26.22 21.13 9.51
CA GLU A 100 -25.44 21.94 8.59
C GLU A 100 -24.07 22.34 9.17
N SER A 101 -23.19 22.91 8.34
CA SER A 101 -21.93 23.54 8.73
C SER A 101 -20.99 22.61 9.51
N GLY A 102 -20.85 21.38 9.05
CA GLY A 102 -19.90 20.40 9.60
C GLY A 102 -18.61 20.28 8.81
N SER A 103 -17.75 19.37 9.25
CA SER A 103 -16.53 19.03 8.52
C SER A 103 -16.07 17.60 8.79
N MET A 104 -15.35 17.02 7.81
CA MET A 104 -14.64 15.76 7.97
C MET A 104 -13.21 15.91 7.48
N ASN A 105 -12.25 15.53 8.30
CA ASN A 105 -10.86 15.54 7.92
C ASN A 105 -10.50 14.28 7.14
N ILE A 106 -9.87 14.47 5.99
CA ILE A 106 -9.28 13.40 5.19
C ILE A 106 -7.76 13.56 5.20
N LEU A 107 -7.06 12.44 5.09
CA LEU A 107 -5.62 12.46 5.02
C LEU A 107 -5.19 12.19 3.57
N PHE A 108 -4.70 13.22 2.94
CA PHE A 108 -4.27 13.19 1.56
C PHE A 108 -2.79 13.54 1.45
N HIS A 109 -1.96 12.62 0.95
CA HIS A 109 -0.49 12.76 0.89
C HIS A 109 0.13 13.30 2.18
N SER A 110 -0.23 12.70 3.32
CA SER A 110 0.22 13.08 4.66
C SER A 110 -0.20 14.48 5.12
N ARG A 111 -1.00 15.18 4.34
CA ARG A 111 -1.62 16.45 4.74
C ARG A 111 -3.06 16.21 5.13
N GLN A 112 -3.41 16.75 6.27
CA GLN A 112 -4.79 16.77 6.71
C GLN A 112 -5.54 17.86 5.93
N LYS A 113 -6.58 17.46 5.19
CA LYS A 113 -7.49 18.35 4.48
C LYS A 113 -8.86 18.26 5.11
N SER A 114 -9.45 19.42 5.44
CA SER A 114 -10.82 19.49 5.95
C SER A 114 -11.80 19.63 4.80
N VAL A 115 -12.74 18.69 4.71
CA VAL A 115 -13.86 18.72 3.76
C VAL A 115 -15.06 19.29 4.49
N CYS A 116 -15.54 20.44 4.04
CA CYS A 116 -16.71 21.09 4.64
C CYS A 116 -18.01 20.38 4.23
N ILE A 117 -18.89 20.12 5.20
CA ILE A 117 -20.24 19.59 4.99
C ILE A 117 -21.22 20.75 5.01
N GLU A 118 -21.94 20.95 3.91
CA GLU A 118 -22.97 22.00 3.84
C GLU A 118 -24.24 21.61 4.57
N GLU A 119 -24.72 20.39 4.31
CA GLU A 119 -25.98 19.92 4.91
C GLU A 119 -26.02 18.39 5.05
N VAL A 120 -26.79 17.95 6.03
CA VAL A 120 -27.21 16.55 6.23
C VAL A 120 -28.74 16.52 6.26
N ARG A 121 -29.35 15.66 5.43
CA ARG A 121 -30.80 15.53 5.27
C ARG A 121 -31.28 14.10 5.45
N ILE A 122 -32.50 13.94 5.94
CA ILE A 122 -33.26 12.69 5.88
C ILE A 122 -34.11 12.72 4.61
N GLU A 123 -34.07 11.64 3.83
CA GLU A 123 -34.85 11.46 2.61
C GLU A 123 -35.36 10.00 2.53
N GLU A 124 -36.43 9.78 1.77
CA GLU A 124 -36.83 8.44 1.35
C GLU A 124 -36.15 8.05 0.05
N ASP A 125 -35.72 6.79 -0.08
CA ASP A 125 -35.16 6.29 -1.34
C ASP A 125 -36.26 6.12 -2.38
N ALA A 126 -36.12 6.79 -3.52
CA ALA A 126 -37.09 6.73 -4.63
C ALA A 126 -36.91 5.49 -5.54
N GLY A 127 -35.96 4.59 -5.20
CA GLY A 127 -35.55 3.48 -6.05
C GLY A 127 -34.30 3.80 -6.91
N ARG A 128 -33.83 2.81 -7.60
CA ARG A 128 -32.56 2.85 -8.35
C ARG A 128 -32.79 2.69 -9.85
N LEU A 129 -32.30 3.66 -10.62
CA LEU A 129 -32.19 3.53 -12.08
C LEU A 129 -30.84 2.89 -12.44
N THR A 130 -30.87 1.72 -13.06
CA THR A 130 -29.69 1.02 -13.55
C THR A 130 -29.69 0.98 -15.07
N HIS A 131 -28.53 1.24 -15.67
CA HIS A 131 -28.35 1.14 -17.12
C HIS A 131 -27.46 -0.07 -17.41
N ALA A 132 -28.02 -1.06 -18.11
CA ALA A 132 -27.27 -2.22 -18.56
C ALA A 132 -27.65 -2.53 -20.03
N ASN A 133 -26.65 -2.68 -20.87
CA ASN A 133 -26.82 -3.01 -22.30
C ASN A 133 -27.79 -2.07 -23.06
N GLY A 134 -27.74 -0.76 -22.75
CA GLY A 134 -28.62 0.24 -23.39
C GLY A 134 -30.08 0.24 -22.88
N ILE A 135 -30.41 -0.57 -21.90
CA ILE A 135 -31.76 -0.65 -21.29
C ILE A 135 -31.70 -0.01 -19.90
N ALA A 136 -32.55 0.98 -19.69
CA ALA A 136 -32.78 1.56 -18.37
C ALA A 136 -33.79 0.70 -17.59
N ARG A 137 -33.38 0.23 -16.41
CA ARG A 137 -34.24 -0.54 -15.49
C ARG A 137 -34.34 0.19 -14.17
N MET A 138 -35.56 0.29 -13.65
CA MET A 138 -35.85 0.85 -12.33
C MET A 138 -35.92 -0.31 -11.32
N ASP A 139 -35.07 -0.27 -10.31
CA ASP A 139 -35.06 -1.17 -9.18
C ASP A 139 -35.72 -0.47 -7.99
N PHE A 140 -36.85 -0.97 -7.52
CA PHE A 140 -37.63 -0.45 -6.41
C PHE A 140 -37.43 -1.24 -5.11
N SER A 141 -36.44 -2.14 -5.06
CA SER A 141 -36.22 -3.01 -3.89
C SER A 141 -35.97 -2.23 -2.59
N CYS A 142 -35.45 -1.03 -2.70
CA CYS A 142 -35.18 -0.14 -1.56
C CYS A 142 -36.08 1.12 -1.56
N ALA A 143 -37.10 1.19 -2.40
CA ALA A 143 -38.00 2.36 -2.44
C ALA A 143 -38.75 2.50 -1.12
N GLY A 144 -38.79 3.72 -0.56
CA GLY A 144 -39.35 4.00 0.74
C GLY A 144 -38.43 3.72 1.94
N TYR A 145 -37.21 3.19 1.71
CA TYR A 145 -36.21 3.03 2.78
C TYR A 145 -35.65 4.40 3.18
N PRO A 146 -35.30 4.58 4.46
CA PRO A 146 -34.66 5.82 4.90
C PRO A 146 -33.27 5.94 4.30
N SER A 147 -32.96 7.13 3.83
CA SER A 147 -31.63 7.49 3.37
C SER A 147 -31.17 8.80 3.99
N MET A 148 -29.89 8.90 4.24
CA MET A 148 -29.23 10.08 4.75
C MET A 148 -28.44 10.69 3.60
N ARG A 149 -28.78 11.93 3.19
CA ARG A 149 -28.02 12.67 2.18
C ARG A 149 -27.07 13.63 2.83
N ILE A 150 -25.82 13.57 2.44
CA ILE A 150 -24.73 14.45 2.87
C ILE A 150 -24.27 15.22 1.66
N LYS A 151 -24.32 16.55 1.72
CA LYS A 151 -23.80 17.43 0.68
C LYS A 151 -22.54 18.13 1.19
N THR A 152 -21.46 18.06 0.44
CA THR A 152 -20.23 18.78 0.75
C THR A 152 -20.20 20.14 0.06
N ALA A 153 -19.46 21.09 0.61
CA ALA A 153 -19.01 22.24 -0.14
C ALA A 153 -18.04 21.84 -1.27
N PRO A 154 -17.74 22.72 -2.22
CA PRO A 154 -16.72 22.49 -3.25
C PRO A 154 -15.33 22.44 -2.63
N SER A 155 -15.04 21.36 -1.91
CA SER A 155 -13.83 21.17 -1.11
C SER A 155 -12.79 20.28 -1.79
N PHE A 156 -13.15 19.59 -2.87
CA PHE A 156 -12.26 18.67 -3.55
C PHE A 156 -11.65 19.30 -4.80
N GLU A 157 -10.40 18.94 -5.05
CA GLU A 157 -9.66 19.35 -6.24
C GLU A 157 -9.43 18.19 -7.21
N LEU A 158 -9.48 16.93 -6.70
CA LEU A 158 -9.14 15.71 -7.42
C LEU A 158 -10.08 14.57 -7.05
N GLY A 159 -10.19 13.60 -7.95
CA GLY A 159 -10.98 12.39 -7.73
C GLY A 159 -10.46 11.52 -6.59
N GLU A 160 -9.14 11.51 -6.34
CA GLU A 160 -8.51 10.78 -5.23
C GLU A 160 -9.02 11.28 -3.88
N GLU A 161 -9.16 12.58 -3.71
CA GLU A 161 -9.72 13.16 -2.48
C GLU A 161 -11.18 12.75 -2.26
N VAL A 162 -11.95 12.67 -3.36
CA VAL A 162 -13.34 12.18 -3.34
C VAL A 162 -13.38 10.71 -2.91
N GLN A 163 -12.50 9.87 -3.45
CA GLN A 163 -12.41 8.47 -3.05
C GLN A 163 -12.09 8.33 -1.57
N ILE A 164 -11.06 9.00 -1.08
CA ILE A 164 -10.64 8.95 0.33
C ILE A 164 -11.78 9.42 1.25
N PHE A 165 -12.48 10.49 0.87
CA PHE A 165 -13.63 10.98 1.64
C PHE A 165 -14.76 9.93 1.72
N LEU A 166 -15.09 9.28 0.63
CA LEU A 166 -16.13 8.23 0.59
C LEU A 166 -15.71 7.00 1.42
N GLU A 167 -14.44 6.62 1.39
CA GLU A 167 -13.90 5.54 2.23
C GLU A 167 -13.96 5.89 3.72
N GLU A 168 -13.59 7.12 4.11
CA GLU A 168 -13.70 7.57 5.50
C GLU A 168 -15.17 7.66 5.95
N LEU A 169 -16.06 8.13 5.06
CA LEU A 169 -17.49 8.16 5.34
C LEU A 169 -18.06 6.75 5.53
N ARG A 170 -17.61 5.76 4.74
CA ARG A 170 -17.97 4.34 4.91
C ARG A 170 -17.50 3.82 6.26
N ARG A 171 -16.23 4.05 6.61
CA ARG A 171 -15.65 3.64 7.89
C ARG A 171 -16.46 4.25 9.05
N LEU A 172 -16.71 5.55 8.99
CA LEU A 172 -17.49 6.26 10.00
C LEU A 172 -18.89 5.67 10.14
N SER A 173 -19.56 5.39 9.02
CA SER A 173 -20.90 4.79 9.02
C SER A 173 -20.93 3.40 9.66
N GLN A 174 -19.90 2.59 9.45
CA GLN A 174 -19.77 1.26 10.06
C GLN A 174 -19.50 1.36 11.57
N TYR A 175 -18.60 2.26 11.98
CA TYR A 175 -18.29 2.48 13.41
C TYR A 175 -19.48 2.98 14.19
N LEU A 176 -20.33 3.79 13.56
CA LEU A 176 -21.55 4.32 14.16
C LEU A 176 -22.78 3.41 13.97
N HIS A 177 -22.60 2.21 13.39
CA HIS A 177 -23.69 1.24 13.12
C HIS A 177 -24.87 1.82 12.33
N LEU A 178 -24.57 2.70 11.36
CA LEU A 178 -25.59 3.35 10.54
C LEU A 178 -26.13 2.45 9.43
N THR A 179 -25.29 1.57 8.88
CA THR A 179 -25.60 0.66 7.77
C THR A 179 -25.73 -0.78 8.28
N ALA A 180 -26.38 -1.64 7.50
CA ALA A 180 -26.42 -3.07 7.79
C ALA A 180 -25.01 -3.68 7.79
N GLU A 181 -24.77 -4.68 8.65
CA GLU A 181 -23.51 -5.40 8.69
C GLU A 181 -23.19 -6.05 7.34
N GLY A 182 -21.97 -5.84 6.84
CA GLY A 182 -21.52 -6.41 5.57
C GLY A 182 -21.98 -5.67 4.31
N ALA A 183 -22.67 -4.53 4.44
CA ALA A 183 -23.16 -3.76 3.29
C ALA A 183 -22.04 -3.19 2.38
N GLY A 184 -20.79 -3.11 2.86
CA GLY A 184 -19.64 -2.67 2.08
C GLY A 184 -19.82 -1.29 1.43
N ASP A 185 -19.18 -1.10 0.28
CA ASP A 185 -19.26 0.16 -0.49
C ASP A 185 -20.67 0.41 -1.08
N SER A 186 -21.46 -0.64 -1.25
CA SER A 186 -22.81 -0.53 -1.83
C SER A 186 -23.81 0.24 -0.96
N ALA A 187 -23.50 0.38 0.36
CA ALA A 187 -24.35 1.15 1.28
C ALA A 187 -24.25 2.67 1.05
N ILE A 188 -23.24 3.14 0.35
CA ILE A 188 -23.04 4.56 0.05
C ILE A 188 -23.06 4.76 -1.45
N ARG A 189 -23.96 5.62 -1.89
CA ARG A 189 -24.07 6.06 -3.28
C ARG A 189 -23.69 7.52 -3.35
N CYS A 190 -23.08 7.95 -4.45
CA CYS A 190 -22.76 9.36 -4.63
C CYS A 190 -23.04 9.86 -6.04
N ASN A 191 -23.28 11.15 -6.13
CA ASN A 191 -23.15 11.93 -7.35
C ASN A 191 -22.01 12.93 -7.12
N ALA A 192 -21.19 13.16 -8.13
CA ALA A 192 -20.18 14.19 -8.08
C ALA A 192 -20.59 15.36 -8.98
N TYR A 193 -20.23 16.56 -8.59
CA TYR A 193 -20.46 17.78 -9.34
C TYR A 193 -19.12 18.45 -9.58
N VAL A 194 -18.77 18.64 -10.84
CA VAL A 194 -17.42 19.04 -11.27
C VAL A 194 -17.49 20.31 -12.07
N ALA A 195 -16.68 21.29 -11.73
CA ALA A 195 -16.51 22.51 -12.51
C ALA A 195 -15.05 22.97 -12.48
N LEU A 196 -14.62 23.67 -13.51
CA LEU A 196 -13.37 24.42 -13.59
C LEU A 196 -13.68 25.91 -13.75
N ALA A 197 -12.92 26.76 -13.07
CA ALA A 197 -13.00 28.20 -13.28
C ALA A 197 -11.59 28.80 -13.37
N SER A 198 -11.43 29.89 -14.12
CA SER A 198 -10.17 30.63 -14.15
C SER A 198 -9.87 31.25 -12.78
N TYR A 199 -8.66 31.11 -12.30
CA TYR A 199 -8.25 31.72 -11.04
C TYR A 199 -8.14 33.24 -11.18
N PRO A 200 -8.71 34.06 -10.25
CA PRO A 200 -9.38 33.72 -8.99
C PRO A 200 -10.92 33.61 -9.04
N GLY A 201 -11.48 33.23 -10.18
CA GLY A 201 -12.94 33.16 -10.40
C GLY A 201 -13.62 31.99 -9.68
N LYS A 202 -14.96 32.00 -9.70
CA LYS A 202 -15.82 30.91 -9.30
C LYS A 202 -16.58 30.38 -10.52
N PRO A 203 -16.88 29.08 -10.58
CA PRO A 203 -17.64 28.52 -11.68
C PRO A 203 -19.11 29.00 -11.62
N ASP A 204 -19.69 29.25 -12.76
CA ASP A 204 -21.10 29.54 -12.97
C ASP A 204 -21.89 28.28 -13.38
N TYR A 205 -21.22 27.16 -13.59
CA TYR A 205 -21.79 25.88 -13.96
C TYR A 205 -21.23 24.72 -13.10
N TYR A 206 -21.94 23.61 -13.11
CA TYR A 206 -21.44 22.31 -12.63
C TYR A 206 -21.94 21.20 -13.52
N VAL A 207 -21.06 20.29 -13.91
CA VAL A 207 -21.39 19.03 -14.57
C VAL A 207 -21.67 17.97 -13.52
N LYS A 208 -22.87 17.37 -13.56
CA LYS A 208 -23.28 16.31 -12.63
C LYS A 208 -22.89 14.94 -13.17
N LEU A 209 -22.06 14.20 -12.42
CA LEU A 209 -21.65 12.85 -12.73
C LEU A 209 -22.55 11.84 -12.01
N ARG A 210 -23.05 10.86 -12.77
CA ARG A 210 -23.94 9.78 -12.31
C ARG A 210 -23.36 8.41 -12.59
N ASN A 211 -23.98 7.36 -12.03
CA ASN A 211 -23.60 5.95 -12.19
C ASN A 211 -22.21 5.64 -11.60
N LEU A 212 -21.90 6.26 -10.46
CA LEU A 212 -20.66 6.06 -9.72
C LEU A 212 -20.87 4.87 -8.77
N ASN A 213 -20.78 3.64 -9.30
CA ASN A 213 -21.14 2.41 -8.57
C ASN A 213 -20.03 1.91 -7.63
N SER A 214 -18.84 2.52 -7.66
CA SER A 214 -17.77 2.29 -6.70
C SER A 214 -17.01 3.58 -6.44
N PHE A 215 -16.28 3.63 -5.34
CA PHE A 215 -15.46 4.80 -4.99
C PHE A 215 -14.33 5.02 -6.01
N ASN A 216 -13.78 3.92 -6.55
CA ASN A 216 -12.80 4.00 -7.64
C ASN A 216 -13.41 4.59 -8.93
N PHE A 217 -14.69 4.29 -9.24
CA PHE A 217 -15.36 4.92 -10.38
C PHE A 217 -15.65 6.39 -10.14
N ALA A 218 -15.98 6.77 -8.90
CA ALA A 218 -16.12 8.19 -8.54
C ALA A 218 -14.80 8.94 -8.79
N ARG A 219 -13.67 8.39 -8.35
CA ARG A 219 -12.33 8.92 -8.60
C ARG A 219 -12.06 9.10 -10.09
N LYS A 220 -12.20 8.02 -10.87
CA LYS A 220 -11.92 8.03 -12.31
C LYS A 220 -12.80 9.01 -13.07
N ALA A 221 -14.10 9.02 -12.76
CA ALA A 221 -15.07 9.89 -13.42
C ALA A 221 -14.80 11.38 -13.15
N VAL A 222 -14.44 11.74 -11.92
CA VAL A 222 -14.08 13.12 -11.56
C VAL A 222 -12.82 13.56 -12.31
N ASN A 223 -11.78 12.75 -12.32
CA ASN A 223 -10.52 13.09 -12.99
C ASN A 223 -10.70 13.19 -14.51
N GLU A 224 -11.45 12.28 -15.12
CA GLU A 224 -11.74 12.35 -16.56
C GLU A 224 -12.56 13.59 -16.92
N GLU A 225 -13.56 13.93 -16.10
CA GLU A 225 -14.37 15.12 -16.35
C GLU A 225 -13.58 16.42 -16.19
N LEU A 226 -12.70 16.50 -15.19
CA LEU A 226 -11.77 17.63 -15.04
C LEU A 226 -10.90 17.79 -16.28
N THR A 227 -10.33 16.68 -16.78
CA THR A 227 -9.52 16.69 -18.01
C THR A 227 -10.35 17.11 -19.24
N ARG A 228 -11.59 16.61 -19.36
CA ARG A 228 -12.48 16.99 -20.46
C ARG A 228 -12.79 18.50 -20.46
N GLN A 229 -13.13 19.04 -19.29
CA GLN A 229 -13.42 20.47 -19.13
C GLN A 229 -12.17 21.32 -19.41
N GLU A 230 -11.00 20.94 -18.92
CA GLU A 230 -9.74 21.61 -19.21
C GLU A 230 -9.45 21.68 -20.72
N ASN A 231 -9.68 20.58 -21.43
CA ASN A 231 -9.50 20.52 -22.87
C ASN A 231 -10.47 21.48 -23.60
N MET A 232 -11.75 21.51 -23.24
CA MET A 232 -12.74 22.41 -23.82
C MET A 232 -12.36 23.88 -23.57
N LEU A 233 -12.10 24.24 -22.32
CA LEU A 233 -11.74 25.60 -21.95
C LEU A 233 -10.43 26.08 -22.61
N SER A 234 -9.44 25.17 -22.75
CA SER A 234 -8.19 25.49 -23.44
C SER A 234 -8.38 25.70 -24.98
N CYS A 235 -9.44 25.10 -25.56
CA CYS A 235 -9.83 25.37 -26.94
C CYS A 235 -10.74 26.60 -27.09
N GLY A 236 -11.06 27.30 -25.99
CA GLY A 236 -11.98 28.46 -26.00
C GLY A 236 -13.46 28.08 -26.08
N GLU A 237 -13.79 26.81 -25.79
CA GLU A 237 -15.18 26.33 -25.77
C GLU A 237 -15.77 26.49 -24.35
N GLU A 238 -17.06 26.86 -24.30
CA GLU A 238 -17.78 26.89 -23.03
C GLU A 238 -18.19 25.48 -22.59
N VAL A 239 -18.15 25.23 -21.29
CA VAL A 239 -18.62 23.97 -20.72
C VAL A 239 -20.07 24.11 -20.29
N PRO A 240 -21.02 23.44 -20.96
CA PRO A 240 -22.43 23.54 -20.58
C PRO A 240 -22.73 22.82 -19.28
N ALA A 241 -23.70 23.38 -18.52
CA ALA A 241 -24.27 22.70 -17.37
C ALA A 241 -25.07 21.47 -17.85
N GLN A 242 -24.57 20.28 -17.54
CA GLN A 242 -25.16 19.02 -18.02
C GLN A 242 -25.00 17.89 -17.00
N SER A 243 -25.77 16.81 -17.19
CA SER A 243 -25.56 15.54 -16.50
C SER A 243 -24.85 14.57 -17.42
N ARG A 244 -23.86 13.86 -16.89
CA ARG A 244 -23.09 12.84 -17.60
C ARG A 244 -23.10 11.53 -16.82
N ILE A 245 -22.97 10.40 -17.51
CA ILE A 245 -22.93 9.06 -16.94
C ILE A 245 -21.52 8.50 -17.12
N TRP A 246 -20.98 7.89 -16.08
CA TRP A 246 -19.74 7.13 -16.16
C TRP A 246 -19.96 5.84 -16.97
N ASN A 247 -19.20 5.68 -18.05
CA ASN A 247 -19.15 4.45 -18.84
C ASN A 247 -17.90 3.64 -18.43
N GLU A 248 -18.11 2.53 -17.72
CA GLU A 248 -17.07 1.69 -17.19
C GLU A 248 -16.19 1.03 -18.26
N HIS A 249 -16.81 0.60 -19.38
CA HIS A 249 -16.10 -0.07 -20.47
C HIS A 249 -15.22 0.87 -21.29
N LYS A 250 -15.65 2.12 -21.45
CA LYS A 250 -14.90 3.13 -22.21
C LYS A 250 -14.00 3.98 -21.32
N SER A 251 -14.14 3.87 -19.99
CA SER A 251 -13.43 4.69 -19.00
C SER A 251 -13.57 6.21 -19.28
N CYS A 252 -14.77 6.64 -19.66
CA CYS A 252 -15.07 8.04 -19.94
C CYS A 252 -16.46 8.43 -19.45
N THR A 253 -16.71 9.73 -19.35
CA THR A 253 -18.05 10.28 -19.09
C THR A 253 -18.79 10.48 -20.41
N GLU A 254 -20.04 10.05 -20.49
CA GLU A 254 -20.92 10.21 -21.66
C GLU A 254 -22.06 11.18 -21.33
N PHE A 255 -22.47 11.97 -22.33
CA PHE A 255 -23.61 12.89 -22.21
C PHE A 255 -24.88 12.10 -21.86
N TYR A 256 -25.64 12.59 -20.88
CA TYR A 256 -26.92 11.99 -20.49
C TYR A 256 -28.11 12.92 -20.77
N GLN A 257 -28.08 14.14 -20.26
CA GLN A 257 -29.13 15.14 -20.48
C GLN A 257 -28.58 16.55 -20.19
N GLU A 258 -29.16 17.54 -20.83
CA GLU A 258 -28.97 18.93 -20.45
C GLU A 258 -29.53 19.16 -19.05
N ARG A 259 -28.83 19.98 -18.29
CA ARG A 259 -29.31 20.38 -16.98
C ARG A 259 -29.91 21.74 -17.11
N THR A 260 -31.26 21.80 -17.11
CA THR A 260 -31.94 23.05 -16.81
C THR A 260 -31.66 23.38 -15.35
N ASP A 261 -31.23 24.61 -15.07
CA ASP A 261 -30.70 25.10 -13.77
C ASP A 261 -31.67 25.02 -12.58
N SER A 262 -32.42 23.95 -12.48
CA SER A 262 -33.22 23.69 -11.30
C SER A 262 -32.51 22.60 -10.50
N PRO A 263 -31.87 22.89 -9.32
CA PRO A 263 -31.56 21.87 -8.35
C PRO A 263 -32.80 21.02 -8.15
N ALA A 264 -32.63 19.74 -7.77
CA ALA A 264 -33.79 18.91 -7.44
C ALA A 264 -34.78 19.80 -6.68
N ARG A 265 -35.96 20.05 -7.28
CA ARG A 265 -36.86 21.06 -6.74
C ARG A 265 -37.35 20.56 -5.40
N PHE A 266 -36.71 21.07 -4.35
CA PHE A 266 -37.30 21.01 -3.03
C PHE A 266 -38.44 22.04 -3.04
N GLU A 267 -39.62 21.56 -3.22
CA GLU A 267 -40.79 22.42 -3.17
C GLU A 267 -41.28 22.51 -1.73
N LYS A 268 -41.35 23.72 -1.18
CA LYS A 268 -41.90 23.90 0.16
C LYS A 268 -43.37 23.44 0.15
N ILE A 269 -43.72 22.66 1.15
CA ILE A 269 -45.11 22.21 1.33
C ILE A 269 -45.96 23.44 1.59
N ASN A 270 -47.13 23.51 0.94
CA ASN A 270 -48.06 24.61 1.14
C ASN A 270 -49.29 24.09 1.90
N PRO A 271 -49.60 24.53 3.15
CA PRO A 271 -48.84 25.53 3.94
C PRO A 271 -47.49 25.02 4.44
N CYS A 272 -46.52 25.94 4.60
CA CYS A 272 -45.17 25.61 5.04
C CYS A 272 -45.19 24.90 6.41
N GLN A 273 -44.70 23.67 6.46
CA GLN A 273 -44.62 22.89 7.70
C GLN A 273 -43.18 22.89 8.18
N THR A 274 -42.99 23.08 9.47
CA THR A 274 -41.70 23.02 10.13
C THR A 274 -41.60 21.80 11.03
N PHE A 275 -40.46 21.12 11.02
CA PHE A 275 -40.16 20.03 11.92
C PHE A 275 -39.31 20.57 13.10
N ASN A 276 -39.79 20.33 14.32
CA ASN A 276 -39.08 20.72 15.52
C ASN A 276 -38.11 19.61 15.92
N ILE A 277 -36.81 19.79 15.58
CA ILE A 277 -35.77 18.83 15.82
C ILE A 277 -35.42 18.76 17.30
N GLU A 278 -35.37 19.93 18.01
CA GLU A 278 -35.09 19.99 19.43
C GLU A 278 -36.09 19.14 20.22
N LYS A 279 -37.38 19.34 20.00
CA LYS A 279 -38.42 18.59 20.70
C LYS A 279 -38.40 17.09 20.35
N ALA A 280 -38.14 16.76 19.08
CA ALA A 280 -38.06 15.36 18.64
C ALA A 280 -36.87 14.63 19.21
N SER A 281 -35.75 15.35 19.48
CA SER A 281 -34.51 14.79 20.02
C SER A 281 -34.47 14.68 21.55
N GLN A 282 -35.39 15.32 22.29
CA GLN A 282 -35.38 15.33 23.75
C GLN A 282 -35.44 13.95 24.42
N ASN A 283 -36.03 12.96 23.73
CA ASN A 283 -36.14 11.59 24.22
C ASN A 283 -35.11 10.62 23.59
N ILE A 284 -34.15 11.14 22.81
CA ILE A 284 -33.14 10.33 22.12
C ILE A 284 -31.87 10.31 22.96
N GLU A 285 -31.59 9.19 23.59
CA GLU A 285 -30.29 8.96 24.24
C GLU A 285 -29.22 8.73 23.17
N LEU A 286 -28.29 9.68 23.04
CA LEU A 286 -27.12 9.55 22.19
C LEU A 286 -26.00 8.93 23.04
N GLU A 287 -25.47 7.81 22.62
CA GLU A 287 -24.28 7.21 23.27
C GLU A 287 -23.12 8.21 23.22
N GLU A 288 -22.61 8.58 24.38
CA GLU A 288 -21.67 9.70 24.51
C GLU A 288 -20.24 9.42 23.99
N ASN A 289 -19.82 8.15 23.85
CA ASN A 289 -18.42 7.80 23.61
C ASN A 289 -18.21 6.68 22.59
N VAL A 290 -18.59 6.89 21.35
CA VAL A 290 -18.14 6.00 20.27
C VAL A 290 -16.75 6.46 19.80
N GLU A 291 -15.75 5.62 19.96
CA GLU A 291 -14.40 5.91 19.42
C GLU A 291 -14.43 5.92 17.90
N LEU A 292 -14.13 7.07 17.30
CA LEU A 292 -14.13 7.25 15.85
C LEU A 292 -12.89 6.58 15.20
N PRO A 293 -12.96 6.20 13.90
CA PRO A 293 -11.89 5.48 13.21
C PRO A 293 -10.52 6.14 13.32
N GLU A 294 -10.45 7.46 13.17
CA GLU A 294 -9.17 8.19 13.26
C GLU A 294 -8.59 8.18 14.68
N ALA A 295 -9.41 8.42 15.69
CA ALA A 295 -8.98 8.34 17.08
C ALA A 295 -8.45 6.93 17.42
N ARG A 296 -9.13 5.89 16.94
CA ARG A 296 -8.72 4.50 17.11
C ARG A 296 -7.39 4.21 16.39
N ARG A 297 -7.18 4.68 15.15
CA ARG A 297 -5.90 4.56 14.45
C ARG A 297 -4.74 5.15 15.25
N GLN A 298 -4.93 6.36 15.78
CA GLN A 298 -3.91 7.03 16.60
C GLN A 298 -3.66 6.29 17.92
N ARG A 299 -4.71 5.79 18.55
CA ARG A 299 -4.58 5.00 19.78
C ARG A 299 -3.87 3.68 19.55
N LEU A 300 -4.23 2.92 18.50
CA LEU A 300 -3.56 1.64 18.18
C LEU A 300 -2.07 1.84 17.90
N LYS A 301 -1.70 2.89 17.19
CA LYS A 301 -0.29 3.25 16.98
C LYS A 301 0.44 3.51 18.29
N LYS A 302 -0.13 4.35 19.15
CA LYS A 302 0.49 4.76 20.42
C LYS A 302 0.54 3.63 21.45
N GLN A 303 -0.54 2.85 21.55
CA GLN A 303 -0.71 1.83 22.58
C GLN A 303 0.01 0.51 22.23
N TYR A 304 -0.03 0.10 20.96
CA TYR A 304 0.46 -1.21 20.53
C TYR A 304 1.70 -1.15 19.66
N GLY A 305 2.18 0.03 19.29
CA GLY A 305 3.37 0.20 18.45
C GLY A 305 3.21 -0.28 17.01
N VAL A 306 1.96 -0.46 16.54
CA VAL A 306 1.71 -0.87 15.15
C VAL A 306 2.00 0.28 14.19
N SER A 307 2.52 -0.04 13.01
CA SER A 307 2.76 0.95 11.96
C SER A 307 1.46 1.65 11.53
N ARG A 308 1.59 2.81 10.88
CA ARG A 308 0.45 3.56 10.35
C ARG A 308 -0.42 2.69 9.44
N LEU A 309 0.19 2.01 8.47
CA LEU A 309 -0.55 1.13 7.55
C LEU A 309 -1.27 0.00 8.26
N ARG A 310 -0.61 -0.60 9.27
CA ARG A 310 -1.26 -1.63 10.06
C ARG A 310 -2.46 -1.09 10.85
N ALA A 311 -2.34 0.12 11.39
CA ALA A 311 -3.46 0.79 12.07
C ALA A 311 -4.59 1.13 11.08
N GLU A 312 -4.27 1.61 9.88
CA GLU A 312 -5.23 1.84 8.79
C GLU A 312 -5.93 0.54 8.38
N PHE A 313 -5.17 -0.52 8.10
CA PHE A 313 -5.69 -1.85 7.78
C PHE A 313 -6.61 -2.39 8.89
N LEU A 314 -6.20 -2.31 10.15
CA LEU A 314 -6.99 -2.81 11.27
C LEU A 314 -8.29 -2.02 11.45
N CYS A 315 -8.24 -0.70 11.28
CA CYS A 315 -9.40 0.18 11.45
C CYS A 315 -10.26 0.34 10.18
N ASP A 316 -9.92 -0.29 9.07
CA ASP A 316 -10.73 -0.25 7.85
C ASP A 316 -12.13 -0.84 8.06
N TYR A 317 -12.21 -1.87 8.91
CA TYR A 317 -13.46 -2.46 9.40
C TYR A 317 -13.47 -2.49 10.92
N LYS A 318 -14.58 -2.07 11.53
CA LYS A 318 -14.74 -2.06 13.00
C LYS A 318 -14.54 -3.44 13.61
N ASP A 319 -15.15 -4.47 13.02
CA ASP A 319 -15.06 -5.86 13.47
C ASP A 319 -13.62 -6.39 13.46
N ARG A 320 -12.82 -5.97 12.46
CA ARG A 320 -11.40 -6.32 12.37
C ARG A 320 -10.59 -5.70 13.50
N ALA A 321 -10.84 -4.43 13.80
CA ALA A 321 -10.17 -3.75 14.91
C ALA A 321 -10.57 -4.36 16.26
N ASP A 322 -11.85 -4.67 16.45
CA ASP A 322 -12.36 -5.34 17.65
C ASP A 322 -11.75 -6.74 17.82
N PHE A 323 -11.65 -7.51 16.74
CA PHE A 323 -11.01 -8.83 16.74
C PHE A 323 -9.52 -8.75 17.13
N PHE A 324 -8.81 -7.76 16.60
CA PHE A 324 -7.40 -7.52 16.94
C PHE A 324 -7.23 -7.21 18.42
N GLU A 325 -7.98 -6.25 18.94
CA GLU A 325 -7.88 -5.82 20.34
C GLU A 325 -8.27 -6.95 21.32
N ASN A 326 -9.31 -7.70 20.99
CA ASN A 326 -9.68 -8.89 21.75
C ASN A 326 -8.58 -9.97 21.74
N THR A 327 -7.92 -10.17 20.58
CA THR A 327 -6.78 -11.09 20.46
C THR A 327 -5.60 -10.65 21.35
N VAL A 328 -5.27 -9.35 21.34
CA VAL A 328 -4.20 -8.80 22.17
C VAL A 328 -4.54 -8.85 23.66
N ALA A 329 -5.80 -8.55 24.04
CA ALA A 329 -6.29 -8.66 25.40
C ALA A 329 -6.16 -10.10 25.96
N LEU A 330 -6.23 -11.10 25.10
CA LEU A 330 -5.99 -12.50 25.46
C LEU A 330 -4.50 -12.88 25.57
N GLY A 331 -3.60 -11.91 25.41
CA GLY A 331 -2.16 -12.03 25.66
C GLY A 331 -1.30 -12.38 24.47
N ALA A 332 -1.78 -12.20 23.23
CA ALA A 332 -0.96 -12.26 22.02
C ALA A 332 -0.12 -10.97 21.89
N LYS A 333 1.11 -11.08 21.35
CA LYS A 333 1.93 -9.91 21.05
C LYS A 333 1.29 -9.07 19.96
N PRO A 334 1.10 -7.74 20.15
CA PRO A 334 0.37 -6.89 19.21
C PRO A 334 0.93 -6.92 17.78
N LEU A 335 2.25 -6.83 17.63
CA LEU A 335 2.90 -6.79 16.31
C LEU A 335 2.70 -8.09 15.54
N ASN A 336 2.83 -9.24 16.20
CA ASN A 336 2.62 -10.54 15.59
C ASN A 336 1.13 -10.78 15.26
N ALA A 337 0.23 -10.40 16.17
CA ALA A 337 -1.22 -10.49 15.92
C ALA A 337 -1.61 -9.65 14.69
N ALA A 338 -1.15 -8.40 14.62
CA ALA A 338 -1.41 -7.52 13.49
C ALA A 338 -0.83 -8.07 12.17
N HIS A 339 0.39 -8.65 12.22
CA HIS A 339 1.02 -9.26 11.05
C HIS A 339 0.20 -10.45 10.53
N TRP A 340 -0.10 -11.42 11.39
CA TRP A 340 -0.84 -12.63 11.00
C TRP A 340 -2.27 -12.33 10.58
N MET A 341 -2.89 -11.28 11.11
CA MET A 341 -4.18 -10.80 10.62
C MET A 341 -4.09 -10.24 9.22
N ALA A 342 -3.10 -9.38 8.96
CA ALA A 342 -2.96 -8.72 7.67
C ALA A 342 -2.54 -9.70 6.54
N SER A 343 -1.77 -10.73 6.88
CA SER A 343 -1.31 -11.73 5.91
C SER A 343 -2.24 -12.96 5.86
N GLU A 344 -2.06 -13.90 6.77
CA GLU A 344 -2.64 -15.24 6.67
C GLU A 344 -4.16 -15.26 6.91
N LEU A 345 -4.67 -14.51 7.91
CA LEU A 345 -6.10 -14.50 8.19
C LEU A 345 -6.86 -13.79 7.07
N THR A 346 -6.37 -12.64 6.63
CA THR A 346 -6.99 -11.87 5.54
C THR A 346 -7.01 -12.66 4.23
N ARG A 347 -5.95 -13.40 3.90
CA ARG A 347 -5.93 -14.28 2.74
C ARG A 347 -7.06 -15.32 2.77
N LEU A 348 -7.34 -15.90 3.95
CA LEU A 348 -8.44 -16.88 4.13
C LEU A 348 -9.81 -16.20 4.04
N LEU A 349 -9.97 -15.00 4.59
CA LEU A 349 -11.20 -14.22 4.53
C LEU A 349 -11.52 -13.79 3.08
N ASN A 350 -10.53 -13.25 2.37
CA ASN A 350 -10.69 -12.82 0.97
C ASN A 350 -11.05 -13.98 0.05
N LYS A 351 -10.43 -15.15 0.25
CA LYS A 351 -10.78 -16.37 -0.53
C LYS A 351 -12.25 -16.77 -0.37
N LYS A 352 -12.86 -16.46 0.77
CA LYS A 352 -14.31 -16.74 1.02
C LYS A 352 -15.19 -15.51 0.79
N GLY A 353 -14.64 -14.32 0.60
CA GLY A 353 -15.41 -13.09 0.43
C GLY A 353 -16.21 -12.70 1.68
N ILE A 354 -15.68 -12.95 2.89
CA ILE A 354 -16.38 -12.71 4.16
C ILE A 354 -15.56 -11.82 5.11
N LEU A 355 -16.26 -11.11 5.99
CA LEU A 355 -15.65 -10.37 7.09
C LEU A 355 -15.21 -11.30 8.23
N VAL A 356 -14.34 -10.82 9.12
CA VAL A 356 -13.84 -11.62 10.25
C VAL A 356 -14.95 -12.01 11.20
N SER A 357 -15.93 -11.13 11.44
CA SER A 357 -17.14 -11.38 12.24
C SER A 357 -18.02 -12.49 11.69
N GLN A 358 -18.02 -12.69 10.36
CA GLN A 358 -18.77 -13.75 9.67
C GLN A 358 -18.01 -15.08 9.62
N SER A 359 -16.75 -15.09 10.02
CA SER A 359 -15.90 -16.28 10.01
C SER A 359 -16.14 -17.14 11.25
N ARG A 360 -15.70 -18.41 11.18
CA ARG A 360 -15.67 -19.30 12.36
C ARG A 360 -14.46 -19.07 13.25
N MET A 361 -13.53 -18.19 12.85
CA MET A 361 -12.35 -17.86 13.63
C MET A 361 -12.74 -16.97 14.80
N LYS A 362 -12.45 -17.42 16.01
CA LYS A 362 -12.67 -16.65 17.24
C LYS A 362 -11.36 -16.02 17.72
N PRO A 363 -11.39 -14.86 18.39
CA PRO A 363 -10.21 -14.23 18.96
C PRO A 363 -9.39 -15.16 19.87
N GLU A 364 -10.09 -16.01 20.66
CA GLU A 364 -9.44 -16.96 21.57
C GLU A 364 -8.61 -18.00 20.83
N ASN A 365 -9.14 -18.52 19.71
CA ASN A 365 -8.46 -19.50 18.88
C ASN A 365 -7.26 -18.87 18.16
N PHE A 366 -7.43 -17.66 17.66
CA PHE A 366 -6.37 -16.92 17.00
C PHE A 366 -5.27 -16.55 18.00
N ALA A 367 -5.63 -16.00 19.17
CA ALA A 367 -4.69 -15.69 20.24
C ALA A 367 -3.89 -16.90 20.71
N PHE A 368 -4.50 -18.08 20.78
CA PHE A 368 -3.80 -19.32 21.14
C PHE A 368 -2.67 -19.62 20.15
N ILE A 369 -2.95 -19.54 18.85
CA ILE A 369 -1.96 -19.79 17.79
C ILE A 369 -0.82 -18.77 17.86
N ILE A 370 -1.16 -17.47 17.96
CA ILE A 370 -0.15 -16.41 18.02
C ILE A 370 0.72 -16.54 19.28
N LYS A 371 0.14 -16.84 20.44
CA LYS A 371 0.90 -17.05 21.69
C LYS A 371 1.88 -18.21 21.60
N LYS A 372 1.52 -19.29 20.91
CA LYS A 372 2.42 -20.42 20.66
C LYS A 372 3.60 -20.02 19.76
N LEU A 373 3.33 -19.21 18.73
CA LEU A 373 4.36 -18.60 17.89
C LEU A 373 5.27 -17.65 18.67
N ASP A 374 4.67 -16.75 19.48
CA ASP A 374 5.40 -15.77 20.29
C ASP A 374 6.39 -16.38 21.27
N ARG A 375 6.08 -17.62 21.74
CA ARG A 375 6.91 -18.40 22.67
C ARG A 375 7.89 -19.33 21.95
N GLY A 376 7.88 -19.37 20.64
CA GLY A 376 8.68 -20.34 19.86
C GLY A 376 8.23 -21.79 20.04
N GLU A 377 7.02 -22.03 20.59
CA GLU A 377 6.46 -23.37 20.82
C GLU A 377 5.82 -23.98 19.56
N MET A 378 5.83 -23.24 18.45
CA MET A 378 5.25 -23.66 17.17
C MET A 378 5.94 -22.96 16.00
N HIS A 379 6.17 -23.69 14.91
CA HIS A 379 6.67 -23.15 13.65
C HIS A 379 5.61 -22.42 12.86
N SER A 380 6.04 -21.45 12.02
CA SER A 380 5.19 -20.70 11.11
C SER A 380 4.39 -21.64 10.18
N ALA A 381 5.01 -22.67 9.59
CA ALA A 381 4.33 -23.63 8.71
C ALA A 381 3.23 -24.41 9.45
N THR A 382 3.52 -24.89 10.67
CA THR A 382 2.53 -25.58 11.52
C THR A 382 1.40 -24.64 11.93
N ALA A 383 1.73 -23.40 12.28
CA ALA A 383 0.76 -22.38 12.63
C ALA A 383 -0.17 -22.04 11.46
N LYS A 384 0.33 -21.93 10.22
CA LYS A 384 -0.47 -21.74 9.01
C LYS A 384 -1.46 -22.90 8.79
N THR A 385 -0.98 -24.14 8.96
CA THR A 385 -1.83 -25.33 8.83
C THR A 385 -2.93 -25.34 9.90
N LEU A 386 -2.57 -25.04 11.15
CA LEU A 386 -3.49 -24.98 12.27
C LEU A 386 -4.50 -23.84 12.12
N LEU A 387 -4.03 -22.65 11.67
CA LEU A 387 -4.88 -21.51 11.40
C LEU A 387 -5.93 -21.84 10.35
N ARG A 388 -5.52 -22.47 9.23
CA ARG A 388 -6.42 -22.89 8.15
C ARG A 388 -7.46 -23.90 8.67
N ALA A 389 -7.03 -24.94 9.36
CA ALA A 389 -7.93 -25.95 9.92
C ALA A 389 -8.92 -25.35 10.93
N THR A 390 -8.46 -24.43 11.79
CA THR A 390 -9.31 -23.72 12.75
C THR A 390 -10.31 -22.80 12.03
N PHE A 391 -9.87 -22.09 11.00
CA PHE A 391 -10.71 -21.20 10.20
C PHE A 391 -11.82 -21.95 9.47
N GLU A 392 -11.51 -23.14 8.93
CA GLU A 392 -12.48 -23.96 8.20
C GLU A 392 -13.50 -24.62 9.12
N THR A 393 -13.04 -25.18 10.26
CA THR A 393 -13.87 -25.98 11.15
C THR A 393 -14.48 -25.23 12.32
N GLY A 394 -13.85 -24.12 12.76
CA GLY A 394 -14.17 -23.44 14.01
C GLY A 394 -13.73 -24.20 15.27
N THR A 395 -13.03 -25.34 15.10
CA THR A 395 -12.61 -26.18 16.20
C THR A 395 -11.45 -25.53 16.97
N ASN A 396 -11.46 -25.70 18.30
CA ASN A 396 -10.39 -25.21 19.16
C ASN A 396 -9.02 -25.75 18.67
N PRO A 397 -8.00 -24.88 18.47
CA PRO A 397 -6.68 -25.28 18.00
C PRO A 397 -6.00 -26.35 18.86
N GLU A 398 -6.22 -26.33 20.17
CA GLU A 398 -5.64 -27.30 21.09
C GLU A 398 -6.16 -28.72 20.83
N LYS A 399 -7.44 -28.86 20.45
CA LYS A 399 -8.02 -30.16 20.03
C LYS A 399 -7.46 -30.57 18.67
N LEU A 400 -7.33 -29.63 17.74
CA LEU A 400 -6.76 -29.91 16.40
C LEU A 400 -5.30 -30.36 16.47
N ILE A 401 -4.48 -29.81 17.35
CA ILE A 401 -3.12 -30.27 17.61
C ILE A 401 -3.10 -31.75 17.95
N LYS A 402 -4.02 -32.22 18.82
CA LYS A 402 -4.13 -33.62 19.20
C LYS A 402 -4.63 -34.50 18.05
N THR A 403 -5.64 -34.05 17.32
CA THR A 403 -6.27 -34.78 16.21
C THR A 403 -5.35 -34.90 15.00
N LEU A 404 -4.62 -33.86 14.68
CA LEU A 404 -3.69 -33.81 13.55
C LEU A 404 -2.30 -34.38 13.90
N ASN A 405 -2.14 -34.91 15.13
CA ASN A 405 -0.88 -35.47 15.64
C ASN A 405 0.30 -34.47 15.59
N ILE A 406 0.01 -33.15 15.69
CA ILE A 406 0.97 -32.08 15.73
C ILE A 406 1.59 -32.05 17.14
N SER A 407 2.60 -32.87 17.38
CA SER A 407 3.35 -32.86 18.62
C SER A 407 4.78 -32.41 18.32
N GLU A 408 5.07 -31.12 18.52
CA GLU A 408 6.41 -30.59 18.42
C GLU A 408 7.01 -30.48 19.84
N ILE A 409 8.25 -30.92 20.00
CA ILE A 409 9.09 -30.59 21.14
C ILE A 409 9.80 -29.30 20.69
N ALA A 410 9.26 -28.15 21.08
CA ALA A 410 9.65 -26.85 20.54
C ALA A 410 10.40 -25.98 21.55
N THR A 411 10.58 -26.42 22.80
CA THR A 411 11.33 -25.66 23.80
C THR A 411 12.80 -26.07 23.83
N GLU A 412 13.70 -25.09 23.83
CA GLU A 412 15.14 -25.30 23.97
C GLU A 412 15.46 -26.18 25.20
N LYS A 413 14.74 -25.94 26.31
CA LYS A 413 14.92 -26.65 27.57
C LYS A 413 14.58 -28.13 27.47
N GLU A 414 13.56 -28.50 26.68
CA GLU A 414 13.15 -29.89 26.44
C GLU A 414 14.09 -30.60 25.47
N LEU A 415 14.62 -29.88 24.48
CA LEU A 415 15.53 -30.40 23.45
C LEU A 415 16.97 -30.53 23.95
N LEU A 416 17.38 -29.71 24.89
CA LEU A 416 18.77 -29.65 25.38
C LEU A 416 19.34 -31.00 25.86
N PRO A 417 18.61 -31.89 26.62
CA PRO A 417 19.12 -33.20 26.99
C PRO A 417 19.43 -34.10 25.80
N TYR A 418 18.57 -34.09 24.77
CA TYR A 418 18.78 -34.89 23.56
C TYR A 418 19.97 -34.35 22.75
N VAL A 419 20.11 -33.04 22.64
CA VAL A 419 21.24 -32.41 21.98
C VAL A 419 22.55 -32.74 22.68
N LYS A 420 22.62 -32.61 24.01
CA LYS A 420 23.82 -32.98 24.81
C LYS A 420 24.19 -34.43 24.67
N LYS A 421 23.23 -35.35 24.68
CA LYS A 421 23.42 -36.76 24.45
C LYS A 421 24.07 -37.03 23.10
N VAL A 422 23.47 -36.49 22.01
CA VAL A 422 23.96 -36.69 20.64
C VAL A 422 25.35 -36.06 20.46
N ILE A 423 25.64 -34.89 21.02
CA ILE A 423 26.96 -34.28 21.00
C ILE A 423 28.02 -35.16 21.72
N SER A 424 27.67 -35.70 22.88
CA SER A 424 28.59 -36.56 23.66
C SER A 424 28.95 -37.89 22.97
N GLU A 425 27.96 -38.45 22.24
CA GLU A 425 28.11 -39.70 21.51
C GLU A 425 28.85 -39.55 20.17
N ASN A 426 29.02 -38.29 19.65
CA ASN A 426 29.57 -38.02 18.31
C ASN A 426 30.74 -36.99 18.36
N ALA A 427 31.70 -37.17 19.26
CA ALA A 427 32.75 -36.22 19.51
C ALA A 427 33.62 -35.87 18.27
N GLU A 428 33.90 -36.83 17.38
CA GLU A 428 34.68 -36.58 16.15
C GLU A 428 33.90 -35.68 15.15
N LEU A 429 32.60 -35.93 14.96
CA LEU A 429 31.77 -35.06 14.12
C LEU A 429 31.66 -33.65 14.68
N CYS A 430 31.65 -33.52 16.00
CA CYS A 430 31.69 -32.21 16.66
C CYS A 430 33.00 -31.46 16.45
N LYS A 431 34.14 -32.16 16.38
CA LYS A 431 35.46 -31.56 16.04
C LYS A 431 35.44 -31.06 14.58
N THR A 432 35.00 -31.88 13.65
CA THR A 432 34.83 -31.49 12.23
C THR A 432 33.91 -30.31 12.06
N LEU A 433 32.81 -30.27 12.83
CA LEU A 433 31.85 -29.15 12.82
C LEU A 433 32.51 -27.86 13.39
N LYS A 434 33.36 -27.96 14.43
CA LYS A 434 34.15 -26.84 14.99
C LYS A 434 35.19 -26.31 14.02
N SER A 435 35.73 -27.12 13.12
CA SER A 435 36.65 -26.67 12.06
C SER A 435 35.93 -25.95 10.88
N GLY A 436 34.62 -25.82 10.94
CA GLY A 436 33.82 -25.06 9.94
C GLY A 436 33.16 -25.93 8.87
N GLU A 437 33.33 -27.25 8.89
CA GLU A 437 32.61 -28.13 7.96
C GLU A 437 31.19 -28.36 8.42
N MET A 438 30.19 -28.00 7.61
CA MET A 438 28.77 -28.01 8.02
C MET A 438 28.00 -29.32 7.77
N PRO A 439 28.37 -30.23 6.86
CA PRO A 439 27.62 -31.49 6.69
C PRO A 439 27.39 -32.26 7.99
N PRO A 440 28.29 -32.26 8.99
CA PRO A 440 28.05 -32.86 10.29
C PRO A 440 26.88 -32.27 11.08
N LEU A 441 26.52 -31.00 10.87
CA LEU A 441 25.38 -30.38 11.57
C LEU A 441 24.05 -31.00 11.13
N GLU A 442 23.88 -31.26 9.85
CA GLU A 442 22.68 -31.91 9.31
C GLU A 442 22.55 -33.35 9.87
N PHE A 443 23.69 -34.07 9.92
CA PHE A 443 23.72 -35.42 10.45
C PHE A 443 23.39 -35.45 11.95
N LEU A 444 24.00 -34.59 12.76
CA LEU A 444 23.71 -34.46 14.19
C LEU A 444 22.24 -34.05 14.41
N THR A 445 21.72 -33.14 13.60
CA THR A 445 20.29 -32.76 13.61
C THR A 445 19.42 -33.97 13.34
N GLY A 446 19.75 -34.77 12.34
CA GLY A 446 19.04 -36.02 12.01
C GLY A 446 19.05 -37.03 13.16
N LEU A 447 20.14 -37.12 13.90
CA LEU A 447 20.24 -37.98 15.09
C LEU A 447 19.31 -37.49 16.23
N VAL A 448 19.31 -36.18 16.50
CA VAL A 448 18.38 -35.60 17.49
C VAL A 448 16.91 -35.79 17.05
N MET A 449 16.60 -35.62 15.74
CA MET A 449 15.28 -35.88 15.17
C MET A 449 14.86 -37.34 15.37
N LYS A 450 15.80 -38.29 15.20
CA LYS A 450 15.58 -39.73 15.45
C LYS A 450 15.30 -40.01 16.92
N GLU A 451 16.10 -39.46 17.82
CA GLU A 451 15.94 -39.60 19.28
C GLU A 451 14.60 -39.03 19.76
N THR A 452 14.15 -37.91 19.16
CA THR A 452 12.87 -37.29 19.47
C THR A 452 11.68 -37.86 18.66
N LYS A 453 11.91 -38.91 17.89
CA LYS A 453 10.90 -39.56 17.02
C LYS A 453 10.24 -38.58 16.03
N GLY A 454 11.02 -37.67 15.49
CA GLY A 454 10.55 -36.63 14.55
C GLY A 454 9.78 -35.46 15.18
N LYS A 455 9.75 -35.38 16.52
CA LYS A 455 8.98 -34.34 17.24
C LYS A 455 9.74 -33.06 17.48
N ALA A 456 11.07 -33.07 17.34
CA ALA A 456 11.89 -31.88 17.50
C ALA A 456 11.76 -30.96 16.31
N VAL A 457 11.98 -29.67 16.57
CA VAL A 457 12.03 -28.65 15.53
C VAL A 457 13.44 -28.56 15.00
N PRO A 458 13.72 -28.93 13.73
CA PRO A 458 15.09 -29.03 13.21
C PRO A 458 15.90 -27.74 13.38
N GLN A 459 15.29 -26.56 13.19
CA GLN A 459 15.97 -25.27 13.32
C GLN A 459 16.39 -24.99 14.76
N ILE A 460 15.56 -25.31 15.75
CA ILE A 460 15.89 -25.15 17.17
C ILE A 460 17.01 -26.14 17.54
N VAL A 461 16.95 -27.38 17.04
CA VAL A 461 18.01 -28.38 17.25
C VAL A 461 19.35 -27.89 16.71
N LYS A 462 19.35 -27.33 15.46
CA LYS A 462 20.57 -26.75 14.85
C LYS A 462 21.12 -25.59 15.66
N ALA A 463 20.24 -24.69 16.12
CA ALA A 463 20.63 -23.56 16.96
C ALA A 463 21.25 -24.04 18.29
N LEU A 464 20.63 -25.02 18.95
CA LEU A 464 21.14 -25.61 20.20
C LEU A 464 22.47 -26.34 20.01
N ILE A 465 22.64 -27.11 18.93
CA ILE A 465 23.92 -27.77 18.63
C ILE A 465 25.03 -26.71 18.46
N LYS A 466 24.79 -25.65 17.71
CA LYS A 466 25.75 -24.57 17.53
C LYS A 466 26.06 -23.85 18.83
N GLN A 467 25.06 -23.56 19.64
CA GLN A 467 25.23 -22.93 20.95
C GLN A 467 26.05 -23.79 21.91
N GLU A 468 25.74 -25.08 22.05
CA GLU A 468 26.46 -26.00 22.93
C GLU A 468 27.90 -26.25 22.47
N LEU A 469 28.16 -26.14 21.17
CA LEU A 469 29.49 -26.28 20.61
C LEU A 469 30.24 -24.95 20.44
N ASN A 470 29.62 -23.82 20.76
CA ASN A 470 30.12 -22.46 20.53
C ASN A 470 30.61 -22.23 19.07
N ILE A 471 29.76 -22.62 18.11
CA ILE A 471 30.07 -22.49 16.69
C ILE A 471 29.43 -21.26 16.14
N SER A 472 30.23 -20.40 15.50
CA SER A 472 29.78 -19.24 14.73
C SER A 472 30.33 -19.38 13.30
N VAL A 473 29.43 -19.54 12.29
CA VAL A 473 29.85 -19.68 10.89
C VAL A 473 29.34 -18.50 10.10
N ILE A 474 30.27 -17.81 9.43
CA ILE A 474 29.96 -16.76 8.46
C ILE A 474 30.04 -17.35 7.06
N TYR A 475 29.00 -17.20 6.29
CA TYR A 475 29.00 -17.53 4.86
C TYR A 475 29.44 -16.31 4.06
N MET A 476 30.46 -16.47 3.23
CA MET A 476 30.85 -15.45 2.25
C MET A 476 30.38 -15.91 0.88
N ILE A 477 29.39 -15.20 0.35
CA ILE A 477 28.85 -15.45 -0.99
C ILE A 477 29.52 -14.50 -1.97
N THR A 478 30.25 -15.05 -2.95
CA THR A 478 30.98 -14.26 -3.92
C THR A 478 30.25 -14.16 -5.25
N THR A 479 30.19 -12.94 -5.80
CA THR A 479 29.55 -12.68 -7.12
C THR A 479 30.57 -12.12 -8.13
N GLY A 480 31.80 -11.88 -7.73
CA GLY A 480 32.82 -11.23 -8.58
C GLY A 480 33.02 -9.75 -8.23
N GLY A 481 33.19 -8.92 -9.25
CA GLY A 481 33.49 -7.48 -9.10
C GLY A 481 34.98 -7.18 -8.83
N ALA A 482 35.33 -5.88 -8.75
CA ALA A 482 36.72 -5.43 -8.56
C ALA A 482 37.40 -6.00 -7.29
N ILE A 483 36.60 -6.30 -6.25
CA ILE A 483 37.07 -6.87 -4.98
C ILE A 483 37.76 -8.24 -5.14
N SER A 484 37.51 -8.95 -6.24
CA SER A 484 38.17 -10.22 -6.58
C SER A 484 38.81 -10.23 -7.98
N ALA A 485 38.78 -9.11 -8.68
CA ALA A 485 39.21 -9.03 -10.08
C ALA A 485 40.76 -9.10 -10.21
N VAL A 486 41.15 -9.51 -11.39
CA VAL A 486 42.56 -9.68 -11.77
C VAL A 486 42.86 -8.84 -13.00
N ARG A 487 44.00 -8.15 -12.96
CA ARG A 487 44.54 -7.41 -14.12
C ARG A 487 45.47 -8.31 -14.92
N HIS A 488 45.24 -8.41 -16.21
CA HIS A 488 46.08 -9.15 -17.15
C HIS A 488 47.24 -8.28 -17.66
N ALA A 489 48.21 -8.93 -18.28
CA ALA A 489 49.44 -8.27 -18.80
C ALA A 489 49.15 -7.24 -19.91
N ASP A 490 48.02 -7.37 -20.61
CA ASP A 490 47.57 -6.41 -21.62
C ASP A 490 46.79 -5.20 -21.02
N GLY A 491 46.66 -5.17 -19.68
CA GLY A 491 45.96 -4.12 -18.97
C GLY A 491 44.45 -4.34 -18.79
N THR A 492 43.88 -5.38 -19.40
CA THR A 492 42.47 -5.73 -19.21
C THR A 492 42.22 -6.28 -17.81
N ILE A 493 41.00 -6.07 -17.31
CA ILE A 493 40.56 -6.53 -16.01
C ILE A 493 39.42 -7.52 -16.23
N THR A 494 39.51 -8.69 -15.60
CA THR A 494 38.43 -9.68 -15.60
C THR A 494 38.08 -10.05 -14.17
N SER A 495 36.90 -10.57 -13.96
CA SER A 495 36.51 -11.13 -12.67
C SER A 495 37.40 -12.30 -12.33
N GLY A 496 38.03 -12.28 -11.17
CA GLY A 496 38.88 -13.36 -10.63
C GLY A 496 38.07 -14.37 -9.84
N ASP A 497 38.69 -15.49 -9.52
CA ASP A 497 38.09 -16.48 -8.63
C ASP A 497 38.06 -16.03 -7.15
N SER A 498 37.50 -16.84 -6.28
CA SER A 498 37.40 -16.52 -4.85
C SER A 498 38.70 -16.81 -4.05
N SER A 499 39.82 -17.22 -4.69
CA SER A 499 41.03 -17.60 -4.00
C SER A 499 41.69 -16.44 -3.22
N ALA A 500 41.74 -15.25 -3.84
CA ALA A 500 42.25 -14.04 -3.19
C ALA A 500 41.35 -13.64 -1.99
N LEU A 501 40.04 -13.75 -2.11
CA LEU A 501 39.09 -13.46 -1.01
C LEU A 501 39.25 -14.45 0.14
N LYS A 502 39.55 -15.72 -0.15
CA LYS A 502 39.82 -16.73 0.87
C LYS A 502 41.08 -16.40 1.68
N GLU A 503 42.15 -16.01 0.98
CA GLU A 503 43.38 -15.57 1.62
C GLU A 503 43.16 -14.32 2.48
N ILE A 504 42.48 -13.31 1.94
CA ILE A 504 42.16 -12.09 2.68
C ILE A 504 41.31 -12.41 3.91
N ALA A 505 40.29 -13.25 3.79
CA ALA A 505 39.40 -13.62 4.91
C ALA A 505 40.20 -14.32 6.03
N GLY A 506 41.12 -15.23 5.67
CA GLY A 506 42.02 -15.87 6.63
C GLY A 506 42.94 -14.91 7.37
N ILE A 507 43.36 -13.83 6.73
CA ILE A 507 44.18 -12.78 7.35
C ILE A 507 43.35 -11.84 8.24
N VAL A 508 42.18 -11.42 7.79
CA VAL A 508 41.39 -10.39 8.47
C VAL A 508 40.51 -10.93 9.60
N ALA A 509 40.22 -12.23 9.59
CA ALA A 509 39.35 -12.90 10.56
C ALA A 509 39.82 -14.32 10.86
N PRO A 510 41.05 -14.50 11.39
CA PRO A 510 41.66 -15.81 11.55
C PRO A 510 40.90 -16.73 12.53
N ASP A 511 40.18 -16.15 13.48
CA ASP A 511 39.47 -16.88 14.53
C ASP A 511 38.00 -17.16 14.19
N ILE A 512 37.53 -16.69 13.00
CA ILE A 512 36.12 -16.83 12.59
C ILE A 512 36.06 -17.81 11.43
N PRO A 513 35.33 -18.94 11.55
CA PRO A 513 35.12 -19.85 10.43
C PRO A 513 34.32 -19.16 9.32
N VAL A 514 34.98 -18.91 8.19
CA VAL A 514 34.34 -18.33 6.99
C VAL A 514 34.25 -19.40 5.93
N GLN A 515 33.04 -19.73 5.51
CA GLN A 515 32.77 -20.60 4.36
C GLN A 515 32.49 -19.79 3.11
N ILE A 516 33.22 -20.06 2.04
CA ILE A 516 33.06 -19.34 0.76
C ILE A 516 32.19 -20.14 -0.19
N ILE A 517 31.22 -19.46 -0.78
CA ILE A 517 30.28 -20.00 -1.76
C ILE A 517 30.27 -19.05 -2.97
N SER A 518 30.40 -19.60 -4.17
CA SER A 518 30.28 -18.79 -5.38
C SER A 518 28.82 -18.77 -5.86
N ALA A 519 28.22 -17.59 -5.95
CA ALA A 519 26.93 -17.35 -6.61
C ALA A 519 27.11 -16.73 -8.00
N GLY A 520 28.36 -16.64 -8.48
CA GLY A 520 28.69 -16.12 -9.78
C GLY A 520 30.12 -15.55 -9.83
N GLN A 521 30.58 -15.26 -11.04
CA GLN A 521 31.89 -14.65 -11.29
C GLN A 521 31.73 -13.70 -12.50
N TYR A 522 31.25 -12.48 -12.24
CA TYR A 522 30.96 -11.48 -13.27
C TYR A 522 31.42 -10.09 -12.83
N LEU A 523 31.59 -9.20 -13.78
CA LEU A 523 31.66 -7.77 -13.51
C LEU A 523 30.24 -7.27 -13.25
N SER A 524 30.06 -6.29 -12.36
CA SER A 524 28.73 -5.90 -11.91
C SER A 524 27.83 -5.31 -12.99
N GLU A 525 28.39 -4.78 -14.06
CA GLU A 525 27.68 -4.32 -15.25
C GLU A 525 27.11 -5.46 -16.12
N GLU A 526 27.56 -6.70 -15.93
CA GLU A 526 27.08 -7.91 -16.58
C GLU A 526 25.95 -8.61 -15.80
N LEU A 527 25.48 -7.99 -14.70
CA LEU A 527 24.48 -8.57 -13.83
C LEU A 527 23.12 -8.68 -14.52
N GLU A 528 22.59 -9.89 -14.55
CA GLU A 528 21.31 -10.25 -15.15
C GLU A 528 20.32 -10.78 -14.10
N PRO A 529 19.01 -10.86 -14.41
CA PRO A 529 18.00 -11.42 -13.52
C PRO A 529 18.35 -12.82 -12.96
N ALA A 530 18.97 -13.68 -13.78
CA ALA A 530 19.42 -15.02 -13.37
C ALA A 530 20.51 -14.98 -12.28
N ASN A 531 21.38 -13.97 -12.30
CA ASN A 531 22.39 -13.78 -11.26
C ASN A 531 21.76 -13.37 -9.92
N TRP A 532 20.74 -12.50 -9.95
CA TRP A 532 19.96 -12.19 -8.75
C TRP A 532 19.23 -13.42 -8.21
N ALA A 533 18.62 -14.23 -9.08
CA ALA A 533 17.94 -15.46 -8.65
C ALA A 533 18.89 -16.44 -7.95
N GLU A 534 20.11 -16.62 -8.48
CA GLU A 534 21.17 -17.42 -7.85
C GLU A 534 21.52 -16.88 -6.46
N LEU A 535 21.81 -15.58 -6.37
CA LEU A 535 22.18 -14.92 -5.13
C LEU A 535 21.06 -15.00 -4.09
N ILE A 536 19.80 -14.71 -4.48
CA ILE A 536 18.63 -14.79 -3.61
C ILE A 536 18.44 -16.23 -3.09
N SER A 537 18.54 -17.22 -3.97
CA SER A 537 18.42 -18.64 -3.63
C SER A 537 19.51 -19.10 -2.65
N GLU A 538 20.76 -18.69 -2.86
CA GLU A 538 21.86 -19.03 -1.95
C GLU A 538 21.66 -18.39 -0.57
N VAL A 539 21.28 -17.10 -0.50
CA VAL A 539 21.00 -16.41 0.77
C VAL A 539 19.83 -17.11 1.50
N ALA A 540 18.70 -17.34 0.80
CA ALA A 540 17.54 -18.01 1.37
C ALA A 540 17.85 -19.41 1.87
N SER A 541 18.60 -20.19 1.10
CA SER A 541 19.02 -21.54 1.48
C SER A 541 19.81 -21.57 2.80
N ARG A 542 20.74 -20.62 3.02
CA ARG A 542 21.54 -20.55 4.25
C ARG A 542 20.71 -20.11 5.46
N ILE A 543 19.81 -19.16 5.24
CA ILE A 543 18.88 -18.70 6.28
C ILE A 543 17.94 -19.85 6.70
N ASN A 544 17.29 -20.50 5.72
CA ASN A 544 16.32 -21.58 5.99
C ASN A 544 16.96 -22.82 6.61
N ALA A 545 18.17 -23.16 6.19
CA ALA A 545 18.91 -24.25 6.81
C ALA A 545 19.28 -23.95 8.28
N GLY A 546 19.13 -22.70 8.74
CA GLY A 546 19.53 -22.30 10.10
C GLY A 546 21.03 -22.46 10.34
N THR A 547 21.85 -22.47 9.27
CA THR A 547 23.28 -22.72 9.35
C THR A 547 24.12 -21.45 9.47
N ALA A 548 23.59 -20.32 8.97
CA ALA A 548 24.29 -19.04 9.00
C ALA A 548 24.13 -18.31 10.35
N ASN A 549 25.21 -17.77 10.88
CA ASN A 549 25.21 -16.77 11.93
C ASN A 549 25.34 -15.35 11.35
N GLY A 550 25.86 -15.25 10.13
CA GLY A 550 25.95 -14.05 9.34
C GLY A 550 26.28 -14.40 7.89
N ILE A 551 25.92 -13.55 6.97
CA ILE A 551 26.18 -13.68 5.54
C ILE A 551 26.95 -12.43 5.08
N VAL A 552 28.07 -12.61 4.43
CA VAL A 552 28.85 -11.56 3.75
C VAL A 552 28.75 -11.78 2.26
N ILE A 553 28.42 -10.74 1.49
CA ILE A 553 28.30 -10.81 0.04
C ILE A 553 29.34 -9.86 -0.58
N THR A 554 30.25 -10.39 -1.38
CA THR A 554 31.19 -9.56 -2.15
C THR A 554 30.59 -9.26 -3.53
N HIS A 555 30.62 -8.00 -3.94
CA HIS A 555 29.90 -7.51 -5.12
C HIS A 555 30.75 -6.46 -5.87
N GLY A 556 30.39 -6.14 -7.10
CA GLY A 556 30.96 -5.02 -7.83
C GLY A 556 30.23 -3.71 -7.54
N THR A 557 30.96 -2.58 -7.65
CA THR A 557 30.47 -1.26 -7.20
C THR A 557 29.32 -0.69 -8.03
N TYR A 558 29.24 -0.95 -9.33
CA TYR A 558 28.30 -0.25 -10.22
C TYR A 558 26.83 -0.63 -9.98
N THR A 559 26.54 -1.87 -9.62
CA THR A 559 25.16 -2.33 -9.38
C THR A 559 24.89 -2.74 -7.93
N LEU A 560 25.86 -2.48 -7.02
CA LEU A 560 25.71 -2.76 -5.59
C LEU A 560 24.45 -2.13 -5.00
N SER A 561 24.14 -0.89 -5.37
CA SER A 561 22.97 -0.16 -4.87
C SER A 561 21.64 -0.87 -5.18
N TYR A 562 21.51 -1.45 -6.37
CA TYR A 562 20.33 -2.24 -6.77
C TYR A 562 20.23 -3.55 -5.98
N THR A 563 21.34 -4.29 -5.93
CA THR A 563 21.39 -5.59 -5.23
C THR A 563 21.18 -5.44 -3.74
N ALA A 564 21.80 -4.44 -3.11
CA ALA A 564 21.64 -4.18 -1.69
C ALA A 564 20.19 -3.82 -1.33
N ALA A 565 19.55 -2.96 -2.12
CA ALA A 565 18.15 -2.62 -1.93
C ALA A 565 17.22 -3.83 -2.17
N LEU A 566 17.47 -4.65 -3.19
CA LEU A 566 16.70 -5.88 -3.44
C LEU A 566 16.77 -6.84 -2.26
N LEU A 567 17.98 -7.12 -1.76
CA LEU A 567 18.14 -8.00 -0.60
C LEU A 567 17.55 -7.40 0.68
N PHE A 568 17.55 -6.06 0.81
CA PHE A 568 16.87 -5.39 1.91
C PHE A 568 15.36 -5.68 1.88
N TRP A 569 14.69 -5.51 0.74
CA TRP A 569 13.26 -5.79 0.63
C TRP A 569 12.91 -7.24 0.95
N LEU A 570 13.79 -8.17 0.64
CA LEU A 570 13.55 -9.61 0.78
C LEU A 570 13.97 -10.19 2.14
N PHE A 571 15.04 -9.67 2.78
CA PHE A 571 15.72 -10.35 3.90
C PHE A 571 15.93 -9.49 5.14
N SER A 572 15.45 -8.26 5.24
CA SER A 572 15.71 -7.40 6.41
C SER A 572 15.23 -7.97 7.73
N ASP A 573 14.23 -8.86 7.72
CA ASP A 573 13.70 -9.49 8.93
C ASP A 573 13.94 -11.01 8.96
N ALA A 574 15.04 -11.45 8.34
CA ALA A 574 15.33 -12.88 8.21
C ALA A 574 15.99 -13.50 9.45
N GLY A 575 16.25 -12.72 10.50
CA GLY A 575 16.89 -13.20 11.74
C GLY A 575 18.40 -13.48 11.62
N VAL A 576 18.99 -13.17 10.46
CA VAL A 576 20.42 -13.32 10.16
C VAL A 576 20.92 -12.03 9.51
N PRO A 577 22.05 -11.45 9.94
CA PRO A 577 22.62 -10.28 9.28
C PRO A 577 23.19 -10.63 7.92
N VAL A 578 22.82 -9.83 6.90
CA VAL A 578 23.32 -9.94 5.53
C VAL A 578 24.11 -8.66 5.21
N VAL A 579 25.41 -8.79 4.97
CA VAL A 579 26.31 -7.65 4.80
C VAL A 579 26.93 -7.68 3.41
N LEU A 580 26.59 -6.69 2.57
CA LEU A 580 27.22 -6.54 1.26
C LEU A 580 28.49 -5.67 1.36
N THR A 581 29.50 -5.99 0.56
CA THR A 581 30.71 -5.19 0.43
C THR A 581 31.26 -5.25 -0.99
N ALA A 582 32.07 -4.25 -1.33
CA ALA A 582 32.74 -4.14 -2.63
C ALA A 582 34.12 -3.47 -2.48
N SER A 583 34.85 -3.34 -3.56
CA SER A 583 36.04 -2.50 -3.64
C SER A 583 36.05 -1.75 -4.96
N SER A 584 36.56 -0.52 -4.96
CA SER A 584 36.82 0.25 -6.18
C SER A 584 38.21 -0.05 -6.79
N SER A 585 39.06 -0.69 -6.02
CA SER A 585 40.42 -1.04 -6.39
C SER A 585 40.62 -2.55 -6.38
N LEU A 586 41.56 -3.03 -7.19
CA LEU A 586 41.95 -4.44 -7.20
C LEU A 586 42.68 -4.81 -5.90
N PRO A 587 42.58 -6.06 -5.41
CA PRO A 587 43.28 -6.51 -4.22
C PRO A 587 44.80 -6.38 -4.33
N SER A 588 45.35 -6.47 -5.54
CA SER A 588 46.77 -6.29 -5.82
C SER A 588 47.25 -4.83 -5.79
N GLU A 589 46.37 -3.87 -5.83
CA GLU A 589 46.68 -2.45 -5.98
C GLU A 589 46.45 -1.64 -4.67
N SER A 590 45.59 -2.14 -3.77
CA SER A 590 45.22 -1.40 -2.57
C SER A 590 44.72 -2.34 -1.45
N SER A 591 44.80 -1.87 -0.19
CA SER A 591 44.25 -2.57 0.96
C SER A 591 42.71 -2.42 1.08
N GLU A 592 42.05 -1.63 0.19
CA GLU A 592 40.62 -1.31 0.26
C GLU A 592 39.75 -2.56 0.33
N ALA A 593 40.05 -3.57 -0.51
CA ALA A 593 39.32 -4.83 -0.52
C ALA A 593 39.43 -5.56 0.84
N ALA A 594 40.62 -5.60 1.43
CA ALA A 594 40.88 -6.24 2.73
C ALA A 594 40.20 -5.48 3.88
N ASP A 595 40.25 -4.14 3.86
CA ASP A 595 39.67 -3.29 4.89
C ASP A 595 38.12 -3.33 4.86
N ASN A 596 37.54 -3.29 3.66
CA ASN A 596 36.07 -3.41 3.48
C ASN A 596 35.57 -4.80 3.87
N LEU A 597 36.31 -5.87 3.50
CA LEU A 597 35.94 -7.24 3.86
C LEU A 597 36.09 -7.48 5.38
N ARG A 598 37.11 -6.94 6.03
CA ARG A 598 37.27 -6.98 7.50
C ARG A 598 36.05 -6.35 8.18
N LEU A 599 35.65 -5.17 7.73
CA LEU A 599 34.48 -4.47 8.28
C LEU A 599 33.19 -5.26 8.04
N ALA A 600 33.03 -5.89 6.86
CA ALA A 600 31.88 -6.71 6.53
C ALA A 600 31.75 -7.93 7.45
N ILE A 601 32.84 -8.68 7.64
CA ILE A 601 32.87 -9.85 8.54
C ILE A 601 32.57 -9.41 9.97
N LYS A 602 33.20 -8.33 10.44
CA LYS A 602 32.94 -7.78 11.79
C LYS A 602 31.47 -7.41 11.95
N THR A 603 30.88 -6.69 11.00
CA THR A 603 29.46 -6.31 11.02
C THR A 603 28.53 -7.54 11.04
N ALA A 604 28.86 -8.57 10.24
CA ALA A 604 28.06 -9.81 10.20
C ALA A 604 28.14 -10.60 11.53
N VAL A 605 29.17 -10.42 12.33
CA VAL A 605 29.31 -11.04 13.66
C VAL A 605 28.58 -10.23 14.74
N GLU A 606 28.70 -8.90 14.68
CA GLU A 606 28.19 -8.00 15.72
C GLU A 606 26.66 -7.74 15.60
N GLN A 607 26.10 -7.75 14.39
CA GLN A 607 24.69 -7.53 14.16
C GLN A 607 23.88 -8.83 14.36
N LYS A 608 22.62 -8.70 14.70
CA LYS A 608 21.72 -9.86 14.93
C LYS A 608 20.75 -10.11 13.79
N ASN A 609 20.39 -9.08 13.05
CA ASN A 609 19.41 -9.11 11.96
C ASN A 609 19.62 -7.91 11.04
N GLY A 610 19.05 -7.94 9.84
CA GLY A 610 19.04 -6.82 8.90
C GLY A 610 20.01 -6.97 7.75
N VAL A 611 19.89 -6.05 6.77
CA VAL A 611 20.77 -5.97 5.61
C VAL A 611 21.59 -4.69 5.70
N TYR A 612 22.89 -4.81 5.47
CA TYR A 612 23.88 -3.72 5.62
C TYR A 612 24.79 -3.65 4.41
N VAL A 613 25.37 -2.49 4.18
CA VAL A 613 26.48 -2.33 3.22
C VAL A 613 27.69 -1.76 3.95
N THR A 614 28.86 -2.34 3.72
CA THR A 614 30.13 -1.83 4.28
C THR A 614 31.03 -1.36 3.18
N PHE A 615 31.46 -0.11 3.25
CA PHE A 615 32.35 0.48 2.27
C PHE A 615 33.13 1.69 2.83
N GLY A 616 34.41 1.82 2.57
CA GLY A 616 35.23 2.97 2.95
C GLY A 616 35.21 3.24 4.47
N GLY A 617 35.24 2.19 5.29
CA GLY A 617 35.23 2.29 6.75
C GLY A 617 33.86 2.65 7.35
N LYS A 618 32.76 2.66 6.57
CA LYS A 618 31.41 2.99 7.00
C LYS A 618 30.47 1.80 6.88
N ILE A 619 29.47 1.75 7.78
CA ILE A 619 28.30 0.90 7.64
C ILE A 619 27.19 1.77 7.09
N LEU A 620 26.67 1.42 5.93
CA LEU A 620 25.70 2.19 5.17
C LEU A 620 24.35 1.43 5.10
N SER A 621 23.26 2.19 4.94
CA SER A 621 21.97 1.60 4.63
C SER A 621 21.96 0.99 3.23
N PRO A 622 21.33 -0.16 3.01
CA PRO A 622 21.10 -0.70 1.68
C PRO A 622 20.10 0.13 0.86
N LEU A 623 19.17 0.84 1.54
CA LEU A 623 18.24 1.73 0.86
C LEU A 623 18.87 3.09 0.58
N ASN A 624 18.51 3.65 -0.56
CA ASN A 624 19.00 4.95 -1.02
C ASN A 624 20.53 5.04 -1.07
N LEU A 625 21.15 3.88 -1.21
CA LEU A 625 22.58 3.79 -1.45
C LEU A 625 22.91 4.30 -2.84
N HIS A 626 23.88 5.19 -2.93
CA HIS A 626 24.31 5.76 -4.19
C HIS A 626 25.84 5.71 -4.32
N PHE A 627 26.29 5.30 -5.50
CA PHE A 627 27.68 5.39 -5.90
C PHE A 627 27.96 6.84 -6.33
N ASP A 628 28.60 7.61 -5.45
CA ASP A 628 28.88 9.02 -5.66
C ASP A 628 30.04 9.24 -6.64
N ARG A 629 31.14 8.54 -6.36
CA ARG A 629 32.37 8.55 -7.15
C ARG A 629 33.21 7.32 -6.84
N PRO A 630 34.19 6.95 -7.66
CA PRO A 630 35.14 5.87 -7.33
C PRO A 630 35.68 6.02 -5.92
N GLY A 631 35.53 4.97 -5.10
CA GLY A 631 35.96 4.96 -3.70
C GLY A 631 34.92 5.58 -2.72
N SER A 632 33.70 5.94 -3.15
CA SER A 632 32.72 6.57 -2.26
C SER A 632 31.29 6.14 -2.54
N PHE A 633 30.61 5.69 -1.48
CA PHE A 633 29.16 5.54 -1.42
C PHE A 633 28.57 6.46 -0.37
N CYS A 634 27.36 6.93 -0.60
CA CYS A 634 26.58 7.69 0.37
C CYS A 634 25.11 7.26 0.34
N ASN A 635 24.39 7.50 1.45
CA ASN A 635 22.94 7.39 1.50
C ASN A 635 22.29 8.76 1.29
N TRP A 636 21.30 8.81 0.40
CA TRP A 636 20.53 10.02 0.12
C TRP A 636 19.16 9.98 0.81
N ASN A 637 18.75 11.13 1.34
CA ASN A 637 17.39 11.35 1.87
C ASN A 637 16.90 10.32 2.93
N LEU A 638 17.81 9.65 3.63
CA LEU A 638 17.41 8.86 4.79
C LEU A 638 17.15 9.82 5.95
N LYS A 639 15.92 9.91 6.40
CA LYS A 639 15.65 10.44 7.73
C LYS A 639 16.23 9.44 8.74
N GLU A 640 17.05 9.89 9.67
CA GLU A 640 17.62 9.07 10.75
C GLU A 640 16.56 8.28 11.53
N GLN A 641 15.33 8.75 11.54
CA GLN A 641 14.15 8.14 12.19
C GLN A 641 13.67 6.82 11.55
N LEU A 642 14.03 6.49 10.31
CA LEU A 642 13.61 5.24 9.67
C LEU A 642 14.33 4.00 10.22
N TYR A 643 15.41 4.20 11.00
CA TYR A 643 16.22 3.12 11.56
C TYR A 643 16.06 2.91 13.08
N THR A 644 15.45 3.85 13.85
CA THR A 644 15.58 3.87 15.30
C THR A 644 14.44 3.25 16.08
N ASP A 645 13.19 3.25 15.60
CA ASP A 645 12.06 2.85 16.47
C ASP A 645 11.14 1.72 15.97
N THR A 646 11.17 1.32 14.71
CA THR A 646 10.22 0.30 14.19
C THR A 646 10.87 -0.83 13.40
N GLY A 647 12.19 -0.80 13.24
CA GLY A 647 12.88 -1.69 12.30
C GLY A 647 12.58 -1.29 10.84
N PRO A 648 13.34 -1.83 9.88
CA PRO A 648 13.09 -1.54 8.48
C PRO A 648 11.71 -2.04 8.08
N ILE A 649 10.95 -1.20 7.38
CA ILE A 649 9.69 -1.60 6.75
C ILE A 649 10.07 -2.41 5.50
N ALA A 650 10.48 -3.64 5.73
CA ALA A 650 10.77 -4.61 4.68
C ALA A 650 9.53 -5.42 4.35
N MET A 651 9.49 -5.98 3.17
CA MET A 651 8.52 -7.00 2.86
C MET A 651 8.73 -8.19 3.79
N GLN A 652 7.70 -8.56 4.55
CA GLN A 652 7.70 -9.79 5.31
C GLN A 652 7.35 -10.93 4.37
N PHE A 653 8.31 -11.35 3.57
CA PHE A 653 8.14 -12.43 2.61
C PHE A 653 8.53 -13.77 3.23
N SER A 654 7.56 -14.39 3.92
CA SER A 654 7.75 -15.68 4.59
C SER A 654 7.90 -16.88 3.63
N GLY A 655 7.70 -16.67 2.34
CA GLY A 655 7.68 -17.73 1.33
C GLY A 655 8.92 -17.83 0.43
N ILE A 656 9.88 -16.90 0.52
CA ILE A 656 11.01 -16.86 -0.42
C ILE A 656 11.88 -18.14 -0.38
N GLY A 657 11.96 -18.79 0.78
CA GLY A 657 12.71 -20.04 0.93
C GLY A 657 12.00 -21.28 0.43
N GLU A 658 10.74 -21.15 0.03
CA GLU A 658 9.95 -22.21 -0.60
C GLU A 658 9.95 -22.09 -2.13
N LEU A 659 10.48 -20.98 -2.67
CA LEU A 659 10.57 -20.76 -4.12
C LEU A 659 11.85 -21.40 -4.67
N ASP A 660 11.65 -22.17 -5.73
CA ASP A 660 12.76 -22.72 -6.49
C ASP A 660 13.48 -21.61 -7.29
N LYS A 661 14.79 -21.74 -7.48
CA LYS A 661 15.61 -20.83 -8.27
C LYS A 661 15.04 -20.57 -9.66
N GLU A 662 14.56 -21.60 -10.35
CA GLU A 662 13.93 -21.48 -11.66
C GLU A 662 12.68 -20.61 -11.63
N VAL A 663 11.90 -20.70 -10.56
CA VAL A 663 10.70 -19.86 -10.37
C VAL A 663 11.11 -18.40 -10.15
N ILE A 664 12.09 -18.14 -9.30
CA ILE A 664 12.61 -16.78 -9.07
C ILE A 664 13.17 -16.20 -10.37
N THR A 665 13.97 -16.97 -11.12
CA THR A 665 14.52 -16.56 -12.42
C THR A 665 13.41 -16.16 -13.39
N ARG A 666 12.40 -16.99 -13.53
CA ARG A 666 11.26 -16.70 -14.41
C ARG A 666 10.54 -15.42 -14.02
N LEU A 667 10.23 -15.23 -12.75
CA LEU A 667 9.55 -14.04 -12.24
C LEU A 667 10.36 -12.76 -12.51
N LEU A 668 11.66 -12.78 -12.24
CA LEU A 668 12.54 -11.65 -12.50
C LEU A 668 12.70 -11.33 -13.99
N VAL A 669 12.81 -12.34 -14.85
CA VAL A 669 12.88 -12.18 -16.32
C VAL A 669 11.57 -11.62 -16.86
N GLU A 670 10.42 -12.13 -16.41
CA GLU A 670 9.10 -11.59 -16.79
C GLU A 670 8.93 -10.13 -16.34
N ALA A 671 9.33 -9.81 -15.11
CA ALA A 671 9.28 -8.45 -14.59
C ALA A 671 10.19 -7.50 -15.38
N SER A 672 11.41 -7.94 -15.71
CA SER A 672 12.35 -7.17 -16.55
C SER A 672 11.75 -6.86 -17.94
N GLY A 673 11.03 -7.81 -18.54
CA GLY A 673 10.34 -7.61 -19.82
C GLY A 673 9.11 -6.71 -19.77
N LYS A 674 8.58 -6.43 -18.59
CA LYS A 674 7.38 -5.60 -18.38
C LYS A 674 7.70 -4.19 -17.87
N MET A 675 8.96 -3.87 -17.63
CA MET A 675 9.41 -2.59 -17.10
C MET A 675 10.19 -1.79 -18.15
N PHE A 676 10.00 -0.47 -18.11
CA PHE A 676 10.76 0.49 -18.89
C PHE A 676 11.16 1.70 -18.05
N MET A 677 12.34 2.28 -18.29
CA MET A 677 12.81 3.45 -17.54
C MET A 677 13.08 4.62 -18.49
N CYS A 678 12.58 5.80 -18.12
CA CYS A 678 12.79 7.06 -18.82
C CYS A 678 13.39 8.11 -17.91
N ARG A 679 14.44 8.77 -18.33
CA ARG A 679 14.96 9.98 -17.69
C ARG A 679 14.53 11.20 -18.47
N LEU A 680 13.90 12.18 -17.80
CA LEU A 680 13.51 13.43 -18.44
C LEU A 680 14.73 14.32 -18.69
N TYR A 681 14.72 15.02 -19.82
CA TYR A 681 15.74 15.98 -20.22
C TYR A 681 15.09 17.13 -21.01
N PRO A 682 15.70 18.33 -21.09
CA PRO A 682 15.19 19.41 -21.94
C PRO A 682 15.11 18.95 -23.39
N GLY A 683 13.92 19.03 -23.97
CA GLY A 683 13.67 18.50 -25.32
C GLY A 683 13.15 17.05 -25.34
N PHE A 684 12.78 16.47 -24.21
CA PHE A 684 12.14 15.14 -24.14
C PHE A 684 10.86 15.12 -25.00
N ARG A 685 10.74 14.12 -25.86
CA ARG A 685 9.59 13.97 -26.77
C ARG A 685 8.81 12.71 -26.45
N SER A 686 7.62 12.87 -25.93
CA SER A 686 6.75 11.76 -25.50
C SER A 686 6.23 10.91 -26.68
N ASP A 687 6.12 11.47 -27.87
CA ASP A 687 5.68 10.77 -29.08
C ASP A 687 6.61 9.62 -29.48
N LEU A 688 7.92 9.73 -29.24
CA LEU A 688 8.89 8.68 -29.47
C LEU A 688 8.61 7.44 -28.60
N TYR A 689 8.11 7.64 -27.38
CA TYR A 689 7.82 6.58 -26.43
C TYR A 689 6.43 5.95 -26.61
N LYS A 690 5.49 6.66 -27.25
CA LYS A 690 4.16 6.11 -27.58
C LYS A 690 4.26 4.86 -28.47
N SER A 691 5.22 4.82 -29.39
CA SER A 691 5.44 3.67 -30.25
C SER A 691 5.94 2.46 -29.45
N ILE A 692 6.82 2.68 -28.47
CA ILE A 692 7.30 1.62 -27.56
C ILE A 692 6.10 1.05 -26.78
N ILE A 693 5.30 1.91 -26.16
CA ILE A 693 4.09 1.52 -25.43
C ILE A 693 3.08 0.79 -26.32
N ALA A 694 2.97 1.16 -27.59
CA ALA A 694 2.00 0.57 -28.50
C ALA A 694 2.29 -0.91 -28.81
N TYR A 695 3.56 -1.29 -28.88
CA TYR A 695 4.01 -2.61 -29.37
C TYR A 695 4.65 -3.49 -28.29
N SER A 696 4.80 -2.98 -27.04
CA SER A 696 5.46 -3.72 -25.97
C SER A 696 4.44 -4.27 -24.97
N LYS A 697 4.86 -5.28 -24.19
CA LYS A 697 4.14 -5.82 -23.04
C LYS A 697 4.45 -5.02 -21.74
N VAL A 698 4.87 -3.75 -21.90
CA VAL A 698 5.21 -2.90 -20.75
C VAL A 698 3.98 -2.69 -19.87
N HIS A 699 4.13 -3.00 -18.61
CA HIS A 699 3.15 -2.77 -17.54
C HIS A 699 3.52 -1.56 -16.67
N SER A 700 4.82 -1.29 -16.53
CA SER A 700 5.33 -0.27 -15.61
C SER A 700 6.39 0.60 -16.26
N ILE A 701 6.31 1.90 -16.07
CA ILE A 701 7.30 2.88 -16.54
C ILE A 701 7.82 3.67 -15.36
N PHE A 702 9.14 3.63 -15.15
CA PHE A 702 9.82 4.50 -14.20
C PHE A 702 10.20 5.80 -14.87
N LEU A 703 9.80 6.92 -14.30
CA LEU A 703 10.12 8.26 -14.77
C LEU A 703 11.07 8.94 -13.78
N GLU A 704 12.32 9.17 -14.21
CA GLU A 704 13.23 10.04 -13.45
C GLU A 704 12.90 11.52 -13.74
N MET A 705 12.25 12.16 -12.78
CA MET A 705 11.68 13.51 -12.88
C MET A 705 12.67 14.58 -12.44
N TYR A 706 12.40 15.83 -12.80
CA TYR A 706 13.13 16.96 -12.25
C TYR A 706 12.73 17.24 -10.81
N GLY A 707 13.69 17.58 -9.96
CA GLY A 707 13.46 18.05 -8.58
C GLY A 707 12.47 17.20 -7.82
N ILE A 708 11.42 17.84 -7.35
CA ILE A 708 10.36 17.22 -6.54
C ILE A 708 9.27 16.49 -7.35
N GLY A 709 9.54 16.16 -8.62
CA GLY A 709 8.58 15.43 -9.46
C GLY A 709 8.00 16.26 -10.61
N SER A 710 8.66 17.37 -10.98
CA SER A 710 8.22 18.24 -12.07
C SER A 710 8.56 17.68 -13.45
N GLY A 711 7.66 17.87 -14.41
CA GLY A 711 7.84 17.56 -15.83
C GLY A 711 7.17 18.61 -16.71
N ASN A 712 7.49 18.62 -18.00
CA ASN A 712 6.80 19.53 -18.93
C ASN A 712 5.39 19.00 -19.24
N MET A 713 4.36 19.66 -18.73
CA MET A 713 2.94 19.32 -18.90
C MET A 713 2.20 20.32 -19.81
N LYS A 714 2.93 21.26 -20.45
CA LYS A 714 2.33 22.22 -21.38
C LYS A 714 1.82 21.52 -22.63
N ASN A 715 0.83 22.12 -23.29
CA ASN A 715 0.37 21.64 -24.60
C ASN A 715 1.43 21.95 -25.69
N SER A 716 2.37 21.04 -25.90
CA SER A 716 3.47 21.13 -26.87
C SER A 716 3.96 19.72 -27.23
N ASP A 717 4.74 19.62 -28.31
CA ASP A 717 5.39 18.39 -28.74
C ASP A 717 6.34 17.78 -27.69
N PHE A 718 6.76 18.60 -26.73
CA PHE A 718 7.68 18.23 -25.65
C PHE A 718 6.96 17.91 -24.33
N SER A 719 5.63 17.82 -24.36
CA SER A 719 4.80 17.53 -23.20
C SER A 719 4.90 16.06 -22.78
N LEU A 720 4.93 15.80 -21.48
CA LEU A 720 4.84 14.46 -20.90
C LEU A 720 3.39 13.92 -20.90
N LYS A 721 2.40 14.82 -20.90
CA LYS A 721 0.97 14.48 -20.80
C LYS A 721 0.51 13.44 -21.82
N PRO A 722 0.86 13.50 -23.14
CA PRO A 722 0.43 12.49 -24.09
C PRO A 722 0.97 11.09 -23.81
N LEU A 723 2.15 10.97 -23.17
CA LEU A 723 2.71 9.68 -22.76
C LEU A 723 1.90 9.10 -21.60
N LEU A 724 1.62 9.90 -20.57
CA LEU A 724 0.84 9.48 -19.40
C LEU A 724 -0.58 9.05 -19.80
N LEU A 725 -1.29 9.86 -20.59
CA LEU A 725 -2.64 9.53 -21.08
C LEU A 725 -2.65 8.23 -21.90
N SER A 726 -1.70 8.08 -22.84
CA SER A 726 -1.61 6.88 -23.66
C SER A 726 -1.27 5.63 -22.85
N GLY A 727 -0.42 5.75 -21.84
CA GLY A 727 -0.07 4.64 -20.96
C GLY A 727 -1.24 4.26 -20.05
N ASN A 728 -1.87 5.21 -19.41
CA ASN A 728 -3.01 4.96 -18.53
C ASN A 728 -4.19 4.30 -19.26
N SER A 729 -4.46 4.69 -20.50
CA SER A 729 -5.51 4.06 -21.31
C SER A 729 -5.24 2.57 -21.60
N LYS A 730 -3.99 2.12 -21.45
CA LYS A 730 -3.55 0.74 -21.60
C LYS A 730 -3.27 0.02 -20.28
N GLY A 731 -3.55 0.66 -19.16
CA GLY A 731 -3.30 0.10 -17.84
C GLY A 731 -1.84 0.17 -17.38
N ILE A 732 -0.99 0.94 -18.08
CA ILE A 732 0.42 1.11 -17.71
C ILE A 732 0.53 2.01 -16.47
N ARG A 733 1.33 1.58 -15.49
CA ARG A 733 1.63 2.33 -14.27
C ARG A 733 2.88 3.18 -14.43
N PHE A 734 2.84 4.41 -13.97
CA PHE A 734 3.97 5.33 -13.99
C PHE A 734 4.47 5.56 -12.58
N TYR A 735 5.69 5.13 -12.28
CA TYR A 735 6.38 5.33 -11.01
C TYR A 735 7.43 6.43 -11.16
N CYS A 736 7.35 7.45 -10.31
CA CYS A 736 8.21 8.62 -10.42
C CYS A 736 9.30 8.62 -9.35
N THR A 737 10.55 8.88 -9.76
CA THR A 737 11.71 9.09 -8.89
C THR A 737 12.38 10.44 -9.21
N SER A 738 13.25 10.95 -8.34
CA SER A 738 13.94 12.24 -8.54
C SER A 738 15.34 12.06 -9.10
N GLN A 739 15.67 12.80 -10.17
CA GLN A 739 17.05 12.91 -10.67
C GLN A 739 18.00 13.54 -9.66
N GLN A 740 17.48 14.43 -8.81
CA GLN A 740 18.24 15.12 -7.76
C GLN A 740 18.27 14.35 -6.45
N LYS A 741 17.66 13.16 -6.39
CA LYS A 741 17.62 12.29 -5.22
C LYS A 741 17.06 12.98 -3.96
N ILE A 742 16.03 13.78 -4.16
CA ILE A 742 15.27 14.46 -3.12
C ILE A 742 13.87 13.85 -3.04
N ASN A 743 13.17 14.11 -1.93
CA ASN A 743 11.79 13.65 -1.79
C ASN A 743 10.89 14.25 -2.88
N LEU A 744 10.09 13.38 -3.48
CA LEU A 744 9.03 13.82 -4.39
C LEU A 744 7.87 14.42 -3.59
N ASP A 745 7.52 15.66 -3.93
CA ASP A 745 6.35 16.35 -3.38
C ASP A 745 5.56 17.00 -4.52
N PHE A 746 4.61 16.26 -5.03
CA PHE A 746 3.77 16.70 -6.16
C PHE A 746 2.83 17.86 -5.82
N SER A 747 2.72 18.26 -4.55
CA SER A 747 1.81 19.31 -4.11
C SER A 747 2.39 20.74 -4.24
N GLN A 748 3.71 20.88 -4.41
CA GLN A 748 4.37 22.20 -4.36
C GLN A 748 4.34 22.97 -5.70
N TYR A 749 4.44 22.25 -6.82
CA TYR A 749 4.46 22.89 -8.15
C TYR A 749 3.33 22.36 -9.02
N VAL A 750 2.69 23.26 -9.75
CA VAL A 750 1.60 22.92 -10.70
C VAL A 750 2.05 21.86 -11.71
N THR A 751 3.31 21.94 -12.17
CA THR A 751 3.86 20.97 -13.13
C THR A 751 4.00 19.58 -12.53
N ALA A 752 4.34 19.46 -11.24
CA ALA A 752 4.38 18.19 -10.52
C ALA A 752 2.95 17.69 -10.22
N LEU A 753 2.07 18.59 -9.76
CA LEU A 753 0.66 18.28 -9.50
C LEU A 753 -0.04 17.74 -10.76
N ASN A 754 0.24 18.30 -11.94
CA ASN A 754 -0.34 17.83 -13.19
C ASN A 754 0.19 16.45 -13.61
N VAL A 755 1.44 16.12 -13.34
CA VAL A 755 1.97 14.76 -13.55
C VAL A 755 1.21 13.75 -12.69
N TRP A 756 0.97 14.10 -11.44
CA TRP A 756 0.22 13.25 -10.52
C TRP A 756 -1.26 13.12 -10.88
N ARG A 757 -1.92 14.21 -11.33
CA ARG A 757 -3.30 14.18 -11.83
C ARG A 757 -3.49 13.21 -13.00
N GLU A 758 -2.45 13.03 -13.80
CA GLU A 758 -2.44 12.03 -14.88
C GLU A 758 -2.06 10.61 -14.38
N GLY A 759 -2.17 10.35 -13.07
CA GLY A 759 -2.06 9.00 -12.50
C GLY A 759 -0.64 8.50 -12.24
N ALA A 760 0.36 9.36 -12.20
CA ALA A 760 1.72 8.97 -11.85
C ALA A 760 1.87 8.77 -10.33
N VAL A 761 2.57 7.71 -9.92
CA VAL A 761 2.78 7.32 -8.53
C VAL A 761 4.14 7.82 -8.04
N PRO A 762 4.21 8.71 -7.05
CA PRO A 762 5.49 9.14 -6.48
C PRO A 762 6.11 8.03 -5.64
N MET A 763 7.40 7.76 -5.85
CA MET A 763 8.18 6.83 -5.02
C MET A 763 8.80 7.50 -3.78
N GLY A 764 8.37 8.72 -3.49
CA GLY A 764 8.74 9.46 -2.28
C GLY A 764 10.23 9.68 -2.12
N TYR A 765 10.78 9.19 -1.02
CA TYR A 765 12.21 9.30 -0.71
C TYR A 765 13.09 8.27 -1.42
N LEU A 766 12.50 7.28 -2.11
CA LEU A 766 13.30 6.23 -2.74
C LEU A 766 14.09 6.78 -3.94
N THR A 767 15.38 6.43 -4.00
CA THR A 767 16.17 6.61 -5.21
C THR A 767 15.69 5.67 -6.31
N THR A 768 16.07 5.94 -7.55
CA THR A 768 15.70 5.08 -8.68
C THR A 768 16.17 3.64 -8.46
N GLU A 769 17.38 3.45 -7.93
CA GLU A 769 17.96 2.15 -7.63
C GLU A 769 17.09 1.38 -6.61
N SER A 770 16.67 2.05 -5.53
CA SER A 770 15.83 1.45 -4.49
C SER A 770 14.40 1.19 -4.97
N ALA A 771 13.84 2.06 -5.80
CA ALA A 771 12.50 1.90 -6.36
C ALA A 771 12.43 0.76 -7.39
N VAL A 772 13.45 0.64 -8.25
CA VAL A 772 13.57 -0.49 -9.19
C VAL A 772 13.79 -1.81 -8.45
N ALA A 773 14.59 -1.81 -7.39
CA ALA A 773 14.77 -2.98 -6.54
C ALA A 773 13.45 -3.40 -5.85
N LEU A 774 12.64 -2.43 -5.40
CA LEU A 774 11.29 -2.67 -4.87
C LEU A 774 10.40 -3.34 -5.93
N TYR A 775 10.43 -2.86 -7.16
CA TYR A 775 9.65 -3.44 -8.26
C TYR A 775 9.96 -4.94 -8.44
N PHE A 776 11.23 -5.32 -8.47
CA PHE A 776 11.64 -6.72 -8.58
C PHE A 776 11.27 -7.54 -7.34
N ALA A 777 11.36 -6.95 -6.14
CA ALA A 777 10.93 -7.62 -4.92
C ALA A 777 9.40 -7.86 -4.92
N CYS A 778 8.60 -6.88 -5.35
CA CYS A 778 7.15 -7.04 -5.53
C CYS A 778 6.81 -8.13 -6.56
N ALA A 779 7.59 -8.22 -7.65
CA ALA A 779 7.39 -9.25 -8.68
C ALA A 779 7.66 -10.68 -8.15
N ILE A 780 8.56 -10.84 -7.18
CA ILE A 780 8.78 -12.13 -6.52
C ILE A 780 7.67 -12.42 -5.50
N ALA A 781 7.16 -11.40 -4.81
CA ALA A 781 6.24 -11.53 -3.70
C ALA A 781 4.77 -11.67 -4.11
N ALA A 782 4.38 -11.14 -5.27
CA ALA A 782 3.00 -11.09 -5.72
C ALA A 782 2.56 -12.38 -6.45
N ASP A 783 1.37 -12.88 -6.14
CA ASP A 783 0.77 -14.03 -6.82
C ASP A 783 0.11 -13.63 -8.17
N ASN A 784 -0.18 -12.34 -8.39
CA ASN A 784 -0.84 -11.81 -9.59
C ASN A 784 -0.60 -10.31 -9.77
N GLU A 785 -1.02 -9.75 -10.93
CA GLU A 785 -0.80 -8.33 -11.27
C GLU A 785 -1.54 -7.35 -10.33
N VAL A 786 -2.69 -7.71 -9.79
CA VAL A 786 -3.44 -6.86 -8.87
C VAL A 786 -2.69 -6.72 -7.55
N GLU A 787 -2.22 -7.83 -7.00
CA GLU A 787 -1.41 -7.85 -5.78
C GLU A 787 -0.06 -7.15 -5.98
N PHE A 788 0.54 -7.28 -7.15
CA PHE A 788 1.76 -6.55 -7.51
C PHE A 788 1.53 -5.03 -7.45
N ASP A 789 0.45 -4.53 -8.07
CA ASP A 789 0.10 -3.11 -8.03
C ASP A 789 -0.18 -2.62 -6.60
N GLU A 790 -0.92 -3.40 -5.81
CA GLU A 790 -1.19 -3.09 -4.40
C GLU A 790 0.09 -3.02 -3.55
N LEU A 791 1.02 -3.94 -3.75
CA LEU A 791 2.32 -3.91 -3.08
C LEU A 791 3.13 -2.67 -3.47
N MET A 792 3.24 -2.39 -4.76
CA MET A 792 3.97 -1.21 -5.26
C MET A 792 3.39 0.10 -4.72
N GLU A 793 2.06 0.29 -4.76
CA GLU A 793 1.40 1.48 -4.23
C GLU A 793 1.55 1.58 -2.70
N THR A 794 1.45 0.45 -2.00
CA THR A 794 1.62 0.38 -0.54
C THR A 794 3.01 0.85 -0.13
N TYR A 795 4.06 0.26 -0.72
CA TYR A 795 5.43 0.62 -0.37
C TYR A 795 5.81 2.03 -0.88
N ALA A 796 5.32 2.46 -2.06
CA ALA A 796 5.49 3.83 -2.51
C ALA A 796 4.91 4.84 -1.52
N SER A 797 3.71 4.58 -0.98
CA SER A 797 3.06 5.46 -0.01
C SER A 797 3.81 5.56 1.32
N LEU A 798 4.44 4.46 1.77
CA LEU A 798 5.25 4.43 3.00
C LEU A 798 6.46 5.36 2.94
N TYR A 799 7.07 5.47 1.78
CA TYR A 799 8.26 6.30 1.57
C TYR A 799 7.94 7.69 1.01
N SER A 800 6.68 7.99 0.75
CA SER A 800 6.22 9.33 0.31
C SER A 800 5.93 10.27 1.48
N ASN A 801 6.03 9.79 2.73
CA ASN A 801 5.64 10.53 3.94
C ASN A 801 6.82 11.03 4.78
#